data_f2561afdb99e67b0d40a3b1351e5c144
#
_entry.id   f2561afdb99e67b0d40a3b1351e5c144
#
_cell.length_a   1.000
_cell.length_b   1.000
_cell.length_c   1.000
_cell.angle_alpha   90.00
_cell.angle_beta   90.00
_cell.angle_gamma   90.00
#
_symmetry.space_group_name_H-M   'P 1'
#
loop_
_entity.id
_entity.type
_entity.pdbx_description
1 polymer ?
#
loop_
_entity_poly.entity_id
_entity_poly.type
_entity_poly.pdbx_seq_one_letter_code
_entity_poly.pdbx_strand_id
1 'polypeptide(L)'
;MTSFLTEYGVVVALVCAGAAVVYGLIITQRLLGKSPGNERMQEISGAVQEGAKAYLNRQYTIIAAVAVPIAIVLWLLQDYKTAIGFVIGGTLSGATGFIGMNLSVRANARVAEAARGGVPPALDVAFKGGSVTGLLVVGLALFGVAGYFGLLVLTGSSDKEAVDALVGLGFGGSLISVFARLGGGIFTKAADVGADLVGKVEAGIPEDDPRNPAVIADNVGDNVGDCAGMAADLFETYAVTSVAVMLLGVLTFTGSGGEFARQVAIYPLVIGAVAIIASIVGALLVRTKSDRVEGALYQGLIISGILSIAAFYPITDWLMSDPVRLGLSTAAKAVSVTDLWLCAVIGVAVTALLFVITEYYTSTRFRPVKTIAQASETGHATNIIQGLAQGFQSTAAPALVLALAILAANELAGIYGIGIAVMAQLSLCGLIVALDAFGPITDNAGGIAEMADLPEDVRNVTDPLDAVGNTTKAVTKGYAIGSAALAALVLFAAFKSELAGEAPPGFDLNGLFNLSSPDVLIGLIIGGMMVYLFAAFAIEAVGRAGGQVVEQVREQFREHPGIMEGTEKPDYGKTVSIVTLAAQKEMILPALIPILVPVVVGLLSVDALGGLLIGVIVVGLFAAISMTAGGGAWDNAKKLIEDGAHGGKGSPAHEASVTGDTVGDPYKDTAGPAINPMIKVANIVAILIIPIVHF
;
A
#
# COMPACT_ATOMS: atom_id res chain seq x y z
N MET A 1 -6.79 -10.36 -34.31
CA MET A 1 -6.71 -9.64 -33.02
C MET A 1 -5.30 -9.67 -32.47
N THR A 2 -4.56 -10.80 -32.54
CA THR A 2 -3.16 -10.93 -32.11
C THR A 2 -2.26 -9.84 -32.70
N SER A 3 -2.22 -9.70 -34.04
CA SER A 3 -1.42 -8.66 -34.71
C SER A 3 -1.81 -7.24 -34.26
N PHE A 4 -3.11 -6.99 -34.08
CA PHE A 4 -3.58 -5.70 -33.59
C PHE A 4 -3.07 -5.40 -32.18
N LEU A 5 -3.20 -6.33 -31.23
CA LEU A 5 -2.76 -6.13 -29.86
C LEU A 5 -1.22 -6.07 -29.75
N THR A 6 -0.50 -6.82 -30.58
CA THR A 6 0.98 -6.74 -30.61
C THR A 6 1.45 -5.38 -31.11
N GLU A 7 0.75 -4.79 -32.08
CA GLU A 7 1.08 -3.48 -32.65
C GLU A 7 0.54 -2.32 -31.79
N TYR A 8 -0.72 -2.42 -31.33
CA TYR A 8 -1.42 -1.32 -30.66
C TYR A 8 -1.66 -1.56 -29.16
N GLY A 9 -1.16 -2.64 -28.55
CA GLY A 9 -1.42 -2.96 -27.14
C GLY A 9 -0.96 -1.87 -26.16
N VAL A 10 0.15 -1.20 -26.46
CA VAL A 10 0.63 -0.03 -25.69
C VAL A 10 -0.42 1.11 -25.79
N VAL A 11 -0.94 1.37 -27.00
CA VAL A 11 -1.98 2.41 -27.19
C VAL A 11 -3.24 2.05 -26.44
N VAL A 12 -3.66 0.78 -26.46
CA VAL A 12 -4.81 0.30 -25.67
C VAL A 12 -4.58 0.52 -24.18
N ALA A 13 -3.39 0.20 -23.68
CA ALA A 13 -3.03 0.46 -22.28
C ALA A 13 -3.10 1.95 -21.92
N LEU A 14 -2.56 2.83 -22.78
CA LEU A 14 -2.61 4.27 -22.58
C LEU A 14 -4.02 4.86 -22.62
N VAL A 15 -4.88 4.36 -23.51
CA VAL A 15 -6.28 4.77 -23.61
C VAL A 15 -7.05 4.37 -22.34
N CYS A 16 -6.88 3.13 -21.87
CA CYS A 16 -7.51 2.68 -20.63
C CYS A 16 -6.99 3.43 -19.39
N ALA A 17 -5.68 3.67 -19.32
CA ALA A 17 -5.07 4.50 -18.28
C ALA A 17 -5.62 5.95 -18.32
N GLY A 18 -5.75 6.53 -19.52
CA GLY A 18 -6.40 7.81 -19.74
C GLY A 18 -7.87 7.84 -19.27
N ALA A 19 -8.60 6.75 -19.48
CA ALA A 19 -9.98 6.63 -18.98
C ALA A 19 -10.07 6.72 -17.45
N ALA A 20 -9.10 6.13 -16.71
CA ALA A 20 -9.03 6.25 -15.26
C ALA A 20 -8.75 7.71 -14.84
N VAL A 21 -7.85 8.41 -15.53
CA VAL A 21 -7.56 9.83 -15.26
C VAL A 21 -8.80 10.70 -15.52
N VAL A 22 -9.48 10.47 -16.65
CA VAL A 22 -10.72 11.20 -16.99
C VAL A 22 -11.82 10.93 -15.97
N TYR A 23 -11.99 9.67 -15.54
CA TYR A 23 -12.90 9.33 -14.43
C TYR A 23 -12.54 10.15 -13.17
N GLY A 24 -11.27 10.13 -12.77
CA GLY A 24 -10.79 10.89 -11.62
C GLY A 24 -11.13 12.38 -11.72
N LEU A 25 -10.89 13.00 -12.86
CA LEU A 25 -11.20 14.42 -13.10
C LEU A 25 -12.71 14.72 -12.99
N ILE A 26 -13.55 13.89 -13.62
CA ILE A 26 -15.01 14.07 -13.60
C ILE A 26 -15.55 13.91 -12.18
N ILE A 27 -15.11 12.88 -11.44
CA ILE A 27 -15.58 12.66 -10.08
C ILE A 27 -15.08 13.76 -9.13
N THR A 28 -13.83 14.19 -9.27
CA THR A 28 -13.27 15.31 -8.50
C THR A 28 -14.12 16.58 -8.68
N GLN A 29 -14.45 16.96 -9.92
CA GLN A 29 -15.29 18.14 -10.19
C GLN A 29 -16.68 18.01 -9.55
N ARG A 30 -17.32 16.83 -9.67
CA ARG A 30 -18.63 16.57 -9.08
C ARG A 30 -18.59 16.60 -7.55
N LEU A 31 -17.54 16.07 -6.94
CA LEU A 31 -17.37 16.04 -5.48
C LEU A 31 -17.12 17.44 -4.94
N LEU A 32 -16.23 18.20 -5.56
CA LEU A 32 -15.93 19.57 -5.14
C LEU A 32 -17.09 20.54 -5.34
N GLY A 33 -18.03 20.22 -6.23
CA GLY A 33 -19.30 20.96 -6.41
C GLY A 33 -20.34 20.73 -5.33
N LYS A 34 -20.15 19.74 -4.42
CA LYS A 34 -21.04 19.51 -3.27
C LYS A 34 -20.74 20.50 -2.14
N SER A 35 -21.74 20.76 -1.29
CA SER A 35 -21.61 21.66 -0.14
C SER A 35 -20.50 21.18 0.83
N PRO A 36 -19.60 22.05 1.26
CA PRO A 36 -18.61 21.76 2.29
C PRO A 36 -19.15 21.95 3.73
N GLY A 37 -20.44 22.16 3.89
CA GLY A 37 -21.09 22.37 5.19
C GLY A 37 -21.05 23.83 5.69
N ASN A 38 -21.30 23.99 6.99
CA ASN A 38 -21.35 25.28 7.66
C ASN A 38 -19.95 25.92 7.84
N GLU A 39 -19.90 27.16 8.32
CA GLU A 39 -18.65 27.92 8.51
C GLU A 39 -17.67 27.19 9.46
N ARG A 40 -18.16 26.57 10.52
CA ARG A 40 -17.32 25.83 11.47
C ARG A 40 -16.68 24.59 10.85
N MET A 41 -17.44 23.83 10.07
CA MET A 41 -16.91 22.69 9.32
C MET A 41 -15.85 23.13 8.32
N GLN A 42 -16.04 24.27 7.67
CA GLN A 42 -15.09 24.83 6.71
C GLN A 42 -13.81 25.33 7.39
N GLU A 43 -13.92 25.94 8.59
CA GLU A 43 -12.76 26.35 9.40
C GLU A 43 -11.89 25.14 9.77
N ILE A 44 -12.50 24.06 10.28
CA ILE A 44 -11.80 22.83 10.68
C ILE A 44 -11.17 22.18 9.44
N SER A 45 -11.94 21.96 8.39
CA SER A 45 -11.44 21.40 7.13
C SER A 45 -10.33 22.26 6.52
N GLY A 46 -10.38 23.58 6.68
CA GLY A 46 -9.34 24.50 6.26
C GLY A 46 -8.02 24.28 7.01
N ALA A 47 -8.10 24.10 8.34
CA ALA A 47 -6.92 23.79 9.17
C ALA A 47 -6.27 22.45 8.78
N VAL A 48 -7.08 21.40 8.54
CA VAL A 48 -6.60 20.11 8.05
C VAL A 48 -5.94 20.25 6.67
N GLN A 49 -6.53 21.01 5.74
CA GLN A 49 -5.96 21.25 4.41
C GLN A 49 -4.62 21.99 4.48
N GLU A 50 -4.49 22.98 5.37
CA GLU A 50 -3.25 23.73 5.57
C GLU A 50 -2.14 22.83 6.13
N GLY A 51 -2.44 22.03 7.15
CA GLY A 51 -1.53 21.03 7.71
C GLY A 51 -1.09 20.00 6.69
N ALA A 52 -2.03 19.44 5.93
CA ALA A 52 -1.78 18.49 4.85
C ALA A 52 -0.82 19.06 3.79
N LYS A 53 -1.06 20.29 3.37
CA LYS A 53 -0.21 20.98 2.39
C LYS A 53 1.20 21.24 2.94
N ALA A 54 1.32 21.67 4.19
CA ALA A 54 2.60 21.90 4.83
C ALA A 54 3.43 20.62 4.92
N TYR A 55 2.80 19.51 5.33
CA TYR A 55 3.42 18.19 5.39
C TYR A 55 3.92 17.74 4.01
N LEU A 56 3.04 17.71 2.99
CA LEU A 56 3.39 17.24 1.65
C LEU A 56 4.53 18.03 1.03
N ASN A 57 4.48 19.37 1.12
CA ASN A 57 5.53 20.21 0.56
C ASN A 57 6.90 19.89 1.16
N ARG A 58 6.95 19.68 2.46
CA ARG A 58 8.20 19.38 3.14
C ARG A 58 8.67 17.97 2.85
N GLN A 59 7.78 16.99 2.87
CA GLN A 59 8.13 15.61 2.55
C GLN A 59 8.70 15.47 1.14
N TYR A 60 8.03 16.04 0.14
CA TYR A 60 8.54 15.98 -1.24
C TYR A 60 9.85 16.74 -1.44
N THR A 61 10.09 17.79 -0.68
CA THR A 61 11.41 18.47 -0.70
C THR A 61 12.53 17.55 -0.21
N ILE A 62 12.31 16.81 0.87
CA ILE A 62 13.30 15.84 1.38
C ILE A 62 13.48 14.68 0.41
N ILE A 63 12.39 14.14 -0.11
CA ILE A 63 12.45 13.05 -1.10
C ILE A 63 13.23 13.51 -2.34
N ALA A 64 12.98 14.71 -2.85
CA ALA A 64 13.70 15.26 -3.99
C ALA A 64 15.19 15.41 -3.70
N ALA A 65 15.57 15.84 -2.49
CA ALA A 65 16.96 15.94 -2.07
C ALA A 65 17.70 14.58 -2.05
N VAL A 66 16.98 13.49 -1.77
CA VAL A 66 17.49 12.11 -1.82
C VAL A 66 17.45 11.58 -3.26
N ALA A 67 16.39 11.85 -4.01
CA ALA A 67 16.18 11.34 -5.37
C ALA A 67 17.22 11.88 -6.38
N VAL A 68 17.62 13.15 -6.27
CA VAL A 68 18.59 13.75 -7.20
C VAL A 68 19.94 13.04 -7.19
N PRO A 69 20.61 12.81 -6.05
CA PRO A 69 21.84 12.01 -6.02
C PRO A 69 21.66 10.60 -6.57
N ILE A 70 20.54 9.92 -6.25
CA ILE A 70 20.25 8.58 -6.75
C ILE A 70 20.10 8.58 -8.26
N ALA A 71 19.39 9.55 -8.85
CA ALA A 71 19.25 9.68 -10.30
C ALA A 71 20.61 9.86 -10.99
N ILE A 72 21.53 10.65 -10.41
CA ILE A 72 22.89 10.83 -10.91
C ILE A 72 23.68 9.51 -10.84
N VAL A 73 23.58 8.79 -9.72
CA VAL A 73 24.23 7.47 -9.55
C VAL A 73 23.69 6.47 -10.58
N LEU A 74 22.38 6.40 -10.80
CA LEU A 74 21.77 5.54 -11.81
C LEU A 74 22.26 5.89 -13.23
N TRP A 75 22.37 7.18 -13.55
CA TRP A 75 22.91 7.61 -14.85
C TRP A 75 24.36 7.15 -15.05
N LEU A 76 25.16 7.17 -13.99
CA LEU A 76 26.57 6.80 -14.07
C LEU A 76 26.80 5.27 -14.07
N LEU A 77 25.99 4.52 -13.33
CA LEU A 77 26.13 3.07 -13.18
C LEU A 77 25.40 2.27 -14.26
N GLN A 78 24.25 2.75 -14.69
CA GLN A 78 23.40 2.10 -15.68
C GLN A 78 23.43 2.88 -16.99
N ASP A 79 22.41 3.69 -17.23
CA ASP A 79 22.31 4.58 -18.37
C ASP A 79 21.35 5.76 -18.10
N TYR A 80 21.29 6.70 -19.05
CA TYR A 80 20.38 7.85 -18.95
C TYR A 80 18.90 7.46 -19.06
N LYS A 81 18.56 6.35 -19.76
CA LYS A 81 17.17 5.89 -19.91
C LYS A 81 16.65 5.40 -18.56
N THR A 82 17.45 4.61 -17.84
CA THR A 82 17.12 4.14 -16.48
C THR A 82 16.96 5.31 -15.50
N ALA A 83 17.84 6.32 -15.57
CA ALA A 83 17.72 7.52 -14.73
C ALA A 83 16.46 8.35 -15.05
N ILE A 84 16.10 8.49 -16.33
CA ILE A 84 14.84 9.15 -16.73
C ILE A 84 13.64 8.34 -16.24
N GLY A 85 13.66 7.02 -16.40
CA GLY A 85 12.63 6.12 -15.86
C GLY A 85 12.43 6.36 -14.35
N PHE A 86 13.50 6.43 -13.58
CA PHE A 86 13.46 6.72 -12.14
C PHE A 86 12.75 8.04 -11.83
N VAL A 87 13.06 9.11 -12.56
CA VAL A 87 12.40 10.41 -12.37
C VAL A 87 10.92 10.34 -12.73
N ILE A 88 10.55 9.65 -13.81
CA ILE A 88 9.15 9.45 -14.22
C ILE A 88 8.39 8.69 -13.14
N GLY A 89 8.93 7.55 -12.67
CA GLY A 89 8.29 6.72 -11.65
C GLY A 89 8.08 7.47 -10.34
N GLY A 90 9.12 8.18 -9.87
CA GLY A 90 9.02 9.02 -8.67
C GLY A 90 7.99 10.15 -8.81
N THR A 91 7.98 10.83 -9.96
CA THR A 91 7.03 11.92 -10.20
C THR A 91 5.58 11.43 -10.24
N LEU A 92 5.30 10.33 -10.94
CA LEU A 92 3.95 9.77 -11.04
C LEU A 92 3.47 9.19 -9.72
N SER A 93 4.32 8.49 -8.97
CA SER A 93 4.01 7.99 -7.64
C SER A 93 3.70 9.14 -6.67
N GLY A 94 4.56 10.16 -6.64
CA GLY A 94 4.31 11.36 -5.85
C GLY A 94 3.01 12.09 -6.23
N ALA A 95 2.70 12.16 -7.53
CA ALA A 95 1.47 12.77 -8.02
C ALA A 95 0.22 12.04 -7.54
N THR A 96 0.23 10.69 -7.48
CA THR A 96 -0.92 9.93 -6.96
C THR A 96 -1.20 10.24 -5.50
N GLY A 97 -0.17 10.22 -4.65
CA GLY A 97 -0.29 10.57 -3.24
C GLY A 97 -0.73 12.03 -3.02
N PHE A 98 -0.14 12.97 -3.78
CA PHE A 98 -0.48 14.38 -3.70
C PHE A 98 -1.95 14.66 -4.08
N ILE A 99 -2.41 14.13 -5.21
CA ILE A 99 -3.78 14.34 -5.68
C ILE A 99 -4.77 13.64 -4.76
N GLY A 100 -4.50 12.38 -4.39
CA GLY A 100 -5.34 11.59 -3.50
C GLY A 100 -5.57 12.28 -2.17
N MET A 101 -4.51 12.70 -1.49
CA MET A 101 -4.60 13.39 -0.22
C MET A 101 -5.31 14.75 -0.33
N ASN A 102 -4.98 15.55 -1.35
CA ASN A 102 -5.65 16.86 -1.54
C ASN A 102 -7.15 16.73 -1.77
N LEU A 103 -7.60 15.64 -2.39
CA LEU A 103 -9.01 15.38 -2.58
C LEU A 103 -9.66 14.86 -1.29
N SER A 104 -8.98 13.94 -0.59
CA SER A 104 -9.45 13.35 0.65
C SER A 104 -9.75 14.41 1.70
N VAL A 105 -8.81 15.29 2.02
CA VAL A 105 -9.01 16.37 3.02
C VAL A 105 -10.15 17.35 2.65
N ARG A 106 -10.49 17.44 1.36
CA ARG A 106 -11.65 18.23 0.92
C ARG A 106 -12.95 17.41 0.91
N ALA A 107 -12.85 16.08 0.81
CA ALA A 107 -14.00 15.18 0.85
C ALA A 107 -14.58 15.09 2.27
N ASN A 108 -13.73 15.10 3.31
CA ASN A 108 -14.10 14.88 4.70
C ASN A 108 -15.31 15.73 5.14
N ALA A 109 -15.23 17.06 5.02
CA ALA A 109 -16.33 17.96 5.37
C ALA A 109 -17.60 17.73 4.50
N ARG A 110 -17.42 17.33 3.23
CA ARG A 110 -18.55 17.04 2.33
C ARG A 110 -19.26 15.73 2.69
N VAL A 111 -18.54 14.77 3.26
CA VAL A 111 -19.13 13.53 3.81
C VAL A 111 -19.93 13.85 5.06
N ALA A 112 -19.36 14.64 6.00
CA ALA A 112 -20.07 15.09 7.20
C ALA A 112 -21.35 15.87 6.86
N GLU A 113 -21.31 16.75 5.86
CA GLU A 113 -22.50 17.46 5.39
C GLU A 113 -23.51 16.54 4.69
N ALA A 114 -23.02 15.57 3.89
CA ALA A 114 -23.90 14.60 3.22
C ALA A 114 -24.57 13.64 4.22
N ALA A 115 -23.93 13.39 5.38
CA ALA A 115 -24.47 12.56 6.45
C ALA A 115 -25.79 13.11 7.03
N ARG A 116 -26.07 14.41 6.92
CA ARG A 116 -27.39 14.97 7.23
C ARG A 116 -28.53 14.36 6.41
N GLY A 117 -28.22 13.80 5.24
CA GLY A 117 -29.17 13.10 4.36
C GLY A 117 -29.23 11.57 4.59
N GLY A 118 -28.49 11.07 5.57
CA GLY A 118 -28.42 9.65 5.93
C GLY A 118 -27.24 8.93 5.26
N VAL A 119 -27.16 7.60 5.49
CA VAL A 119 -26.05 6.74 5.04
C VAL A 119 -25.84 6.73 3.52
N PRO A 120 -26.87 6.60 2.64
CA PRO A 120 -26.63 6.51 1.21
C PRO A 120 -25.90 7.71 0.58
N PRO A 121 -26.27 8.99 0.85
CA PRO A 121 -25.54 10.13 0.30
C PRO A 121 -24.14 10.29 0.91
N ALA A 122 -23.94 9.96 2.18
CA ALA A 122 -22.64 10.01 2.83
C ALA A 122 -21.68 8.97 2.22
N LEU A 123 -22.13 7.72 2.06
CA LEU A 123 -21.40 6.66 1.37
C LEU A 123 -21.02 7.05 -0.06
N ASP A 124 -21.95 7.64 -0.82
CA ASP A 124 -21.71 8.08 -2.22
C ASP A 124 -20.55 9.08 -2.29
N VAL A 125 -20.50 10.04 -1.35
CA VAL A 125 -19.43 11.05 -1.31
C VAL A 125 -18.11 10.42 -0.87
N ALA A 126 -18.09 9.65 0.21
CA ALA A 126 -16.92 9.03 0.77
C ALA A 126 -16.26 8.06 -0.23
N PHE A 127 -17.04 7.15 -0.80
CA PHE A 127 -16.53 6.18 -1.77
C PHE A 127 -16.03 6.86 -3.05
N LYS A 128 -16.73 7.87 -3.55
CA LYS A 128 -16.26 8.64 -4.71
C LYS A 128 -14.94 9.35 -4.42
N GLY A 129 -14.74 9.88 -3.22
CA GLY A 129 -13.46 10.44 -2.79
C GLY A 129 -12.34 9.41 -2.88
N GLY A 130 -12.53 8.23 -2.28
CA GLY A 130 -11.59 7.13 -2.32
C GLY A 130 -11.36 6.59 -3.73
N SER A 131 -12.42 6.48 -4.57
CA SER A 131 -12.31 5.93 -5.92
C SER A 131 -11.45 6.78 -6.87
N VAL A 132 -11.36 8.08 -6.65
CA VAL A 132 -10.44 8.93 -7.40
C VAL A 132 -8.99 8.55 -7.10
N THR A 133 -8.64 8.42 -5.83
CA THR A 133 -7.31 7.98 -5.42
C THR A 133 -6.97 6.62 -6.03
N GLY A 134 -7.86 5.64 -5.88
CA GLY A 134 -7.62 4.28 -6.36
C GLY A 134 -7.46 4.17 -7.88
N LEU A 135 -8.33 4.82 -8.65
CA LEU A 135 -8.23 4.76 -10.11
C LEU A 135 -7.07 5.60 -10.66
N LEU A 136 -6.68 6.69 -9.99
CA LEU A 136 -5.46 7.43 -10.36
C LEU A 136 -4.20 6.61 -10.09
N VAL A 137 -4.14 5.83 -9.01
CA VAL A 137 -3.01 4.93 -8.72
C VAL A 137 -2.75 3.99 -9.89
N VAL A 138 -3.75 3.19 -10.27
CA VAL A 138 -3.59 2.20 -11.35
C VAL A 138 -3.48 2.86 -12.72
N GLY A 139 -4.19 3.97 -12.93
CA GLY A 139 -4.14 4.73 -14.19
C GLY A 139 -2.77 5.34 -14.43
N LEU A 140 -2.20 6.07 -13.47
CA LEU A 140 -0.89 6.70 -13.62
C LEU A 140 0.25 5.67 -13.60
N ALA A 141 0.13 4.56 -12.86
CA ALA A 141 1.12 3.48 -12.91
C ALA A 141 1.16 2.82 -14.29
N LEU A 142 0.01 2.44 -14.83
CA LEU A 142 -0.06 1.88 -16.19
C LEU A 142 0.37 2.90 -17.25
N PHE A 143 -0.02 4.16 -17.09
CA PHE A 143 0.40 5.24 -18.00
C PHE A 143 1.93 5.41 -18.00
N GLY A 144 2.56 5.38 -16.82
CA GLY A 144 4.00 5.48 -16.68
C GLY A 144 4.73 4.31 -17.34
N VAL A 145 4.34 3.08 -16.99
CA VAL A 145 4.99 1.87 -17.52
C VAL A 145 4.77 1.73 -19.03
N ALA A 146 3.52 1.76 -19.50
CA ALA A 146 3.20 1.62 -20.91
C ALA A 146 3.69 2.80 -21.76
N GLY A 147 3.59 4.03 -21.23
CA GLY A 147 4.01 5.24 -21.93
C GLY A 147 5.52 5.31 -22.09
N TYR A 148 6.27 5.01 -21.03
CA TYR A 148 7.73 5.04 -21.11
C TYR A 148 8.26 3.88 -21.96
N PHE A 149 7.73 2.66 -21.81
CA PHE A 149 8.03 1.54 -22.68
C PHE A 149 7.80 1.91 -24.17
N GLY A 150 6.59 2.41 -24.50
CA GLY A 150 6.24 2.80 -25.85
C GLY A 150 7.15 3.90 -26.42
N LEU A 151 7.50 4.91 -25.62
CA LEU A 151 8.40 5.98 -26.01
C LEU A 151 9.79 5.45 -26.36
N LEU A 152 10.36 4.57 -25.54
CA LEU A 152 11.68 3.99 -25.76
C LEU A 152 11.71 3.14 -27.03
N VAL A 153 10.68 2.32 -27.25
CA VAL A 153 10.55 1.53 -28.48
C VAL A 153 10.41 2.41 -29.71
N LEU A 154 9.59 3.47 -29.65
CA LEU A 154 9.42 4.43 -30.75
C LEU A 154 10.72 5.21 -31.06
N THR A 155 11.57 5.41 -30.07
CA THR A 155 12.88 6.08 -30.25
C THR A 155 13.99 5.11 -30.64
N GLY A 156 13.69 3.84 -30.93
CA GLY A 156 14.61 2.86 -31.51
C GLY A 156 15.28 1.92 -30.50
N SER A 157 14.85 1.90 -29.23
CA SER A 157 15.31 0.89 -28.28
C SER A 157 14.71 -0.47 -28.61
N SER A 158 15.45 -1.54 -28.36
CA SER A 158 14.91 -2.91 -28.38
C SER A 158 13.91 -3.10 -27.23
N ASP A 159 13.06 -4.12 -27.34
CA ASP A 159 12.06 -4.43 -26.29
C ASP A 159 12.77 -4.74 -24.94
N LYS A 160 13.93 -5.44 -24.98
CA LYS A 160 14.72 -5.70 -23.76
C LYS A 160 15.26 -4.41 -23.15
N GLU A 161 15.96 -3.57 -23.94
CA GLU A 161 16.49 -2.29 -23.43
C GLU A 161 15.39 -1.37 -22.86
N ALA A 162 14.21 -1.39 -23.49
CA ALA A 162 13.08 -0.61 -23.00
C ALA A 162 12.55 -1.14 -21.65
N VAL A 163 12.49 -2.47 -21.47
CA VAL A 163 12.07 -3.09 -20.21
C VAL A 163 13.13 -2.91 -19.12
N ASP A 164 14.42 -3.03 -19.44
CA ASP A 164 15.52 -2.79 -18.49
C ASP A 164 15.45 -1.36 -17.93
N ALA A 165 15.22 -0.36 -18.78
CA ALA A 165 15.04 1.02 -18.35
C ALA A 165 13.82 1.24 -17.44
N LEU A 166 12.76 0.42 -17.57
CA LEU A 166 11.60 0.46 -16.69
C LEU A 166 11.91 0.03 -15.24
N VAL A 167 12.99 -0.71 -14.99
CA VAL A 167 13.44 -1.02 -13.63
C VAL A 167 13.74 0.28 -12.88
N GLY A 168 14.33 1.26 -13.57
CA GLY A 168 14.49 2.61 -13.02
C GLY A 168 13.16 3.27 -12.63
N LEU A 169 12.14 3.15 -13.48
CA LEU A 169 10.78 3.66 -13.17
C LEU A 169 10.20 2.98 -11.92
N GLY A 170 10.35 1.67 -11.82
CA GLY A 170 9.98 0.92 -10.63
C GLY A 170 10.68 1.46 -9.38
N PHE A 171 12.01 1.67 -9.46
CA PHE A 171 12.79 2.20 -8.33
C PHE A 171 12.38 3.62 -7.93
N GLY A 172 12.05 4.48 -8.89
CA GLY A 172 11.53 5.82 -8.60
C GLY A 172 10.22 5.78 -7.81
N GLY A 173 9.29 4.91 -8.23
CA GLY A 173 8.06 4.65 -7.50
C GLY A 173 8.32 4.08 -6.10
N SER A 174 9.25 3.15 -5.98
CA SER A 174 9.66 2.51 -4.73
C SER A 174 10.27 3.49 -3.72
N LEU A 175 11.10 4.42 -4.18
CA LEU A 175 11.67 5.45 -3.32
C LEU A 175 10.56 6.30 -2.69
N ILE A 176 9.63 6.81 -3.51
CA ILE A 176 8.48 7.58 -3.01
C ILE A 176 7.68 6.76 -2.00
N SER A 177 7.40 5.50 -2.33
CA SER A 177 6.60 4.60 -1.50
C SER A 177 7.19 4.41 -0.11
N VAL A 178 8.49 4.08 0.01
CA VAL A 178 9.15 3.90 1.32
C VAL A 178 9.04 5.18 2.15
N PHE A 179 9.39 6.33 1.57
CA PHE A 179 9.36 7.60 2.29
C PHE A 179 7.94 8.03 2.65
N ALA A 180 6.98 7.87 1.73
CA ALA A 180 5.59 8.24 1.97
C ALA A 180 4.93 7.33 3.01
N ARG A 181 5.16 6.01 2.91
CA ARG A 181 4.56 5.02 3.83
C ARG A 181 5.14 5.12 5.22
N LEU A 182 6.48 5.22 5.33
CA LEU A 182 7.16 5.32 6.61
C LEU A 182 6.95 6.69 7.27
N GLY A 183 7.19 7.77 6.52
CA GLY A 183 7.03 9.13 7.04
C GLY A 183 5.58 9.46 7.38
N GLY A 184 4.63 8.99 6.55
CA GLY A 184 3.20 9.12 6.81
C GLY A 184 2.77 8.35 8.06
N GLY A 185 3.20 7.09 8.20
CA GLY A 185 2.90 6.26 9.36
C GLY A 185 3.48 6.82 10.66
N ILE A 186 4.73 7.32 10.65
CA ILE A 186 5.33 7.97 11.83
C ILE A 186 4.54 9.23 12.20
N PHE A 187 4.17 10.05 11.20
CA PHE A 187 3.42 11.28 11.45
C PHE A 187 2.06 10.97 12.07
N THR A 188 1.26 10.11 11.42
CA THR A 188 -0.08 9.73 11.87
C THR A 188 -0.05 9.22 13.30
N LYS A 189 0.82 8.25 13.58
CA LYS A 189 0.81 7.60 14.90
C LYS A 189 1.52 8.40 15.98
N ALA A 190 2.42 9.32 15.64
CA ALA A 190 2.93 10.28 16.61
C ALA A 190 1.86 11.31 17.02
N ALA A 191 1.01 11.75 16.09
CA ALA A 191 -0.10 12.65 16.38
C ALA A 191 -1.16 11.96 17.25
N ASP A 192 -1.58 10.75 16.85
CA ASP A 192 -2.57 9.92 17.53
C ASP A 192 -2.13 9.59 18.98
N VAL A 193 -0.91 9.06 19.17
CA VAL A 193 -0.35 8.81 20.51
C VAL A 193 -0.34 10.09 21.35
N GLY A 194 0.01 11.24 20.78
CA GLY A 194 -0.01 12.52 21.49
C GLY A 194 -1.42 12.99 21.84
N ALA A 195 -2.38 12.79 20.94
CA ALA A 195 -3.78 13.11 21.17
C ALA A 195 -4.39 12.21 22.26
N ASP A 196 -4.15 10.90 22.16
CA ASP A 196 -4.74 9.92 23.07
C ASP A 196 -4.17 9.98 24.49
N LEU A 197 -2.84 9.98 24.64
CA LEU A 197 -2.23 9.97 25.97
C LEU A 197 -2.58 11.22 26.77
N VAL A 198 -2.47 12.39 26.19
CA VAL A 198 -2.74 13.63 26.93
C VAL A 198 -4.22 13.97 26.94
N GLY A 199 -4.92 13.84 25.80
CA GLY A 199 -6.33 14.17 25.72
C GLY A 199 -7.22 13.19 26.47
N LYS A 200 -7.21 11.94 26.08
CA LYS A 200 -8.12 10.90 26.62
C LYS A 200 -7.71 10.45 28.04
N VAL A 201 -6.41 10.13 28.21
CA VAL A 201 -5.95 9.50 29.48
C VAL A 201 -5.66 10.52 30.57
N GLU A 202 -4.90 11.61 30.29
CA GLU A 202 -4.50 12.58 31.29
C GLU A 202 -5.58 13.65 31.53
N ALA A 203 -6.13 14.24 30.46
CA ALA A 203 -7.08 15.35 30.57
C ALA A 203 -8.54 14.88 30.61
N GLY A 204 -8.83 13.64 30.24
CA GLY A 204 -10.19 13.07 30.27
C GLY A 204 -11.17 13.71 29.30
N ILE A 205 -10.68 14.33 28.22
CA ILE A 205 -11.50 14.90 27.15
C ILE A 205 -11.83 13.84 26.10
N PRO A 206 -13.00 13.94 25.41
CA PRO A 206 -13.37 13.02 24.36
C PRO A 206 -12.37 12.96 23.20
N GLU A 207 -12.43 11.89 22.41
CA GLU A 207 -11.80 11.80 21.10
C GLU A 207 -12.33 12.91 20.20
N ASP A 208 -11.52 13.46 19.34
CA ASP A 208 -11.86 14.59 18.44
C ASP A 208 -12.31 15.88 19.15
N ASP A 209 -12.05 16.03 20.45
CA ASP A 209 -12.40 17.26 21.15
C ASP A 209 -11.56 18.44 20.63
N PRO A 210 -12.19 19.57 20.20
CA PRO A 210 -11.47 20.71 19.65
C PRO A 210 -10.53 21.40 20.66
N ARG A 211 -10.58 21.07 21.94
CA ARG A 211 -9.64 21.54 22.96
C ARG A 211 -8.29 20.82 22.89
N ASN A 212 -8.24 19.66 22.23
CA ASN A 212 -6.99 18.90 22.09
C ASN A 212 -6.09 19.54 21.01
N PRO A 213 -4.89 20.07 21.34
CA PRO A 213 -3.98 20.66 20.34
C PRO A 213 -3.54 19.69 19.24
N ALA A 214 -3.56 18.39 19.49
CA ALA A 214 -3.11 17.37 18.54
C ALA A 214 -4.22 16.90 17.58
N VAL A 215 -5.50 17.22 17.81
CA VAL A 215 -6.63 16.69 17.01
C VAL A 215 -6.53 17.01 15.50
N ILE A 216 -6.07 18.21 15.14
CA ILE A 216 -5.88 18.55 13.73
C ILE A 216 -4.67 17.83 13.13
N ALA A 217 -3.61 17.60 13.91
CA ALA A 217 -2.46 16.83 13.45
C ALA A 217 -2.84 15.36 13.21
N ASP A 218 -3.69 14.80 14.05
CA ASP A 218 -4.24 13.46 13.92
C ASP A 218 -5.10 13.32 12.65
N ASN A 219 -6.06 14.20 12.46
CA ASN A 219 -6.87 14.27 11.23
C ASN A 219 -6.03 14.46 9.94
N VAL A 220 -4.95 15.22 9.99
CA VAL A 220 -3.97 15.32 8.89
C VAL A 220 -3.28 13.99 8.68
N GLY A 221 -2.88 13.34 9.78
CA GLY A 221 -2.15 12.09 9.80
C GLY A 221 -2.85 10.97 9.06
N ASP A 222 -4.12 10.74 9.33
CA ASP A 222 -4.92 9.70 8.67
C ASP A 222 -4.90 9.85 7.15
N ASN A 223 -5.08 11.08 6.65
CA ASN A 223 -5.01 11.34 5.22
C ASN A 223 -3.58 11.16 4.66
N VAL A 224 -2.55 11.48 5.44
CA VAL A 224 -1.14 11.27 5.05
C VAL A 224 -0.81 9.78 4.97
N GLY A 225 -1.17 9.00 6.00
CA GLY A 225 -0.85 7.57 6.11
C GLY A 225 -1.57 6.73 5.06
N ASP A 226 -2.89 6.82 5.05
CA ASP A 226 -3.75 5.90 4.31
C ASP A 226 -4.19 6.44 2.93
N CYS A 227 -4.18 7.75 2.68
CA CYS A 227 -4.42 8.26 1.33
C CYS A 227 -3.11 8.47 0.55
N ALA A 228 -2.14 9.22 1.10
CA ALA A 228 -0.91 9.51 0.36
C ALA A 228 0.08 8.33 0.41
N GLY A 229 0.32 7.75 1.61
CA GLY A 229 1.25 6.65 1.80
C GLY A 229 0.81 5.38 1.08
N MET A 230 -0.47 4.99 1.23
CA MET A 230 -1.01 3.81 0.58
C MET A 230 -1.11 3.96 -0.93
N ALA A 231 -1.46 5.15 -1.44
CA ALA A 231 -1.46 5.43 -2.87
C ALA A 231 -0.07 5.22 -3.48
N ALA A 232 0.98 5.70 -2.83
CA ALA A 232 2.36 5.51 -3.28
C ALA A 232 2.79 4.04 -3.22
N ASP A 233 2.42 3.30 -2.16
CA ASP A 233 2.73 1.87 -1.99
C ASP A 233 2.07 1.00 -3.07
N LEU A 234 0.80 1.22 -3.37
CA LEU A 234 0.10 0.44 -4.38
C LEU A 234 0.41 0.90 -5.81
N PHE A 235 0.76 2.18 -6.03
CA PHE A 235 1.38 2.61 -7.29
C PHE A 235 2.68 1.85 -7.54
N GLU A 236 3.56 1.80 -6.55
CA GLU A 236 4.80 1.04 -6.61
C GLU A 236 4.52 -0.43 -6.91
N THR A 237 3.65 -1.07 -6.11
CA THR A 237 3.34 -2.49 -6.27
C THR A 237 2.85 -2.80 -7.68
N TYR A 238 1.97 -1.96 -8.24
CA TYR A 238 1.44 -2.14 -9.59
C TYR A 238 2.53 -1.94 -10.66
N ALA A 239 3.28 -0.84 -10.60
CA ALA A 239 4.32 -0.52 -11.58
C ALA A 239 5.45 -1.55 -11.55
N VAL A 240 5.98 -1.83 -10.36
CA VAL A 240 7.10 -2.77 -10.16
C VAL A 240 6.74 -4.19 -10.58
N THR A 241 5.53 -4.66 -10.23
CA THR A 241 5.08 -5.99 -10.65
C THR A 241 4.91 -6.07 -12.16
N SER A 242 4.31 -5.05 -12.79
CA SER A 242 4.19 -5.00 -14.24
C SER A 242 5.56 -5.08 -14.92
N VAL A 243 6.52 -4.30 -14.45
CA VAL A 243 7.90 -4.32 -14.95
C VAL A 243 8.58 -5.66 -14.71
N ALA A 244 8.42 -6.26 -13.53
CA ALA A 244 9.00 -7.56 -13.20
C ALA A 244 8.48 -8.68 -14.10
N VAL A 245 7.17 -8.69 -14.40
CA VAL A 245 6.56 -9.67 -15.30
C VAL A 245 7.00 -9.44 -16.74
N MET A 246 7.10 -8.18 -17.18
CA MET A 246 7.66 -7.83 -18.50
C MET A 246 9.12 -8.29 -18.62
N LEU A 247 9.95 -8.00 -17.63
CA LEU A 247 11.36 -8.37 -17.60
C LEU A 247 11.55 -9.89 -17.62
N LEU A 248 10.86 -10.59 -16.73
CA LEU A 248 10.88 -12.05 -16.68
C LEU A 248 10.44 -12.65 -18.03
N GLY A 249 9.37 -12.09 -18.64
CA GLY A 249 8.91 -12.51 -19.96
C GLY A 249 9.98 -12.33 -21.05
N VAL A 250 10.52 -11.13 -21.17
CA VAL A 250 11.53 -10.83 -22.21
C VAL A 250 12.79 -11.69 -22.00
N LEU A 251 13.26 -11.87 -20.77
CA LEU A 251 14.44 -12.70 -20.47
C LEU A 251 14.20 -14.19 -20.77
N THR A 252 13.00 -14.70 -20.49
CA THR A 252 12.64 -16.10 -20.72
C THR A 252 12.55 -16.40 -22.22
N PHE A 253 12.10 -15.44 -23.03
CA PHE A 253 11.82 -15.63 -24.46
C PHE A 253 12.89 -15.08 -25.41
N THR A 254 13.95 -14.48 -24.94
CA THR A 254 15.09 -14.04 -25.79
C THR A 254 15.74 -15.21 -26.53
N GLY A 255 15.66 -16.46 -26.02
CA GLY A 255 16.13 -17.67 -26.68
C GLY A 255 15.41 -18.05 -27.97
N SER A 256 14.22 -17.49 -28.24
CA SER A 256 13.39 -17.75 -29.44
C SER A 256 13.63 -16.76 -30.60
N GLY A 257 14.74 -16.02 -30.59
CA GLY A 257 15.10 -15.09 -31.65
C GLY A 257 14.39 -13.74 -31.61
N GLY A 258 13.79 -13.37 -30.48
CA GLY A 258 13.20 -12.04 -30.25
C GLY A 258 11.83 -11.81 -30.91
N GLU A 259 11.32 -12.77 -31.71
CA GLU A 259 10.07 -12.63 -32.48
C GLU A 259 8.85 -12.41 -31.59
N PHE A 260 8.89 -12.94 -30.34
CA PHE A 260 7.76 -12.91 -29.41
C PHE A 260 7.98 -12.01 -28.19
N ALA A 261 9.15 -11.42 -28.04
CA ALA A 261 9.47 -10.57 -26.88
C ALA A 261 8.43 -9.45 -26.67
N ARG A 262 7.97 -8.83 -27.77
CA ARG A 262 6.95 -7.78 -27.74
C ARG A 262 5.60 -8.27 -27.22
N GLN A 263 5.12 -9.44 -27.64
CA GLN A 263 3.84 -9.99 -27.19
C GLN A 263 3.83 -10.24 -25.69
N VAL A 264 4.92 -10.81 -25.18
CA VAL A 264 5.10 -11.13 -23.77
C VAL A 264 5.25 -9.88 -22.92
N ALA A 265 5.97 -8.85 -23.42
CA ALA A 265 6.08 -7.56 -22.73
C ALA A 265 4.73 -6.82 -22.66
N ILE A 266 3.92 -6.87 -23.72
CA ILE A 266 2.63 -6.18 -23.80
C ILE A 266 1.53 -6.89 -22.99
N TYR A 267 1.61 -8.19 -22.82
CA TYR A 267 0.55 -8.97 -22.18
C TYR A 267 0.17 -8.47 -20.78
N PRO A 268 1.09 -8.24 -19.82
CA PRO A 268 0.73 -7.68 -18.52
C PRO A 268 0.13 -6.27 -18.63
N LEU A 269 0.55 -5.45 -19.59
CA LEU A 269 0.00 -4.11 -19.80
C LEU A 269 -1.47 -4.16 -20.26
N VAL A 270 -1.83 -5.10 -21.15
CA VAL A 270 -3.21 -5.25 -21.63
C VAL A 270 -4.10 -5.86 -20.56
N ILE A 271 -3.60 -6.82 -19.74
CA ILE A 271 -4.32 -7.30 -18.55
C ILE A 271 -4.66 -6.13 -17.63
N GLY A 272 -3.66 -5.31 -17.31
CA GLY A 272 -3.86 -4.12 -16.49
C GLY A 272 -4.85 -3.12 -17.08
N ALA A 273 -4.79 -2.90 -18.38
CA ALA A 273 -5.70 -2.00 -19.12
C ALA A 273 -7.16 -2.40 -18.98
N VAL A 274 -7.46 -3.68 -19.18
CA VAL A 274 -8.83 -4.20 -19.08
C VAL A 274 -9.32 -4.21 -17.65
N ALA A 275 -8.43 -4.50 -16.71
CA ALA A 275 -8.73 -4.45 -15.28
C ALA A 275 -9.13 -3.05 -14.82
N ILE A 276 -8.52 -2.00 -15.37
CA ILE A 276 -8.93 -0.60 -15.11
C ILE A 276 -10.37 -0.36 -15.54
N ILE A 277 -10.76 -0.82 -16.74
CA ILE A 277 -12.14 -0.67 -17.21
C ILE A 277 -13.12 -1.44 -16.32
N ALA A 278 -12.77 -2.69 -15.94
CA ALA A 278 -13.56 -3.47 -14.98
C ALA A 278 -13.69 -2.76 -13.63
N SER A 279 -12.62 -2.12 -13.15
CA SER A 279 -12.63 -1.34 -11.89
C SER A 279 -13.49 -0.07 -12.00
N ILE A 280 -13.47 0.64 -13.12
CA ILE A 280 -14.38 1.78 -13.37
C ILE A 280 -15.83 1.32 -13.32
N VAL A 281 -16.17 0.21 -13.98
CA VAL A 281 -17.52 -0.35 -13.95
C VAL A 281 -17.91 -0.76 -12.53
N GLY A 282 -17.03 -1.46 -11.81
CA GLY A 282 -17.24 -1.82 -10.40
C GLY A 282 -17.51 -0.59 -9.53
N ALA A 283 -16.68 0.46 -9.67
CA ALA A 283 -16.83 1.71 -8.91
C ALA A 283 -18.18 2.43 -9.17
N LEU A 284 -18.65 2.42 -10.41
CA LEU A 284 -19.93 3.02 -10.77
C LEU A 284 -21.14 2.27 -10.20
N LEU A 285 -20.96 1.00 -9.84
CA LEU A 285 -22.01 0.12 -9.30
C LEU A 285 -22.04 0.08 -7.77
N VAL A 286 -21.08 0.70 -7.08
CA VAL A 286 -21.09 0.85 -5.61
C VAL A 286 -22.21 1.83 -5.23
N ARG A 287 -23.34 1.28 -4.80
CA ARG A 287 -24.52 2.05 -4.37
C ARG A 287 -25.28 1.26 -3.32
N THR A 288 -25.81 1.96 -2.32
CA THR A 288 -26.75 1.36 -1.37
C THR A 288 -28.06 2.14 -1.31
N LYS A 289 -29.12 1.45 -0.97
CA LYS A 289 -30.43 2.04 -0.61
C LYS A 289 -30.76 1.77 0.86
N SER A 290 -29.87 1.11 1.58
CA SER A 290 -30.01 0.71 2.97
C SER A 290 -28.74 1.02 3.75
N ASP A 291 -28.72 0.77 5.05
CA ASP A 291 -27.56 0.99 5.92
C ASP A 291 -26.47 -0.09 5.78
N ARG A 292 -26.59 -0.99 4.78
CA ARG A 292 -25.59 -2.04 4.50
C ARG A 292 -24.44 -1.50 3.66
N VAL A 293 -23.53 -0.78 4.29
CA VAL A 293 -22.37 -0.14 3.65
C VAL A 293 -21.40 -1.16 3.09
N GLU A 294 -20.96 -2.13 3.91
CA GLU A 294 -20.01 -3.19 3.51
C GLU A 294 -20.45 -3.95 2.26
N GLY A 295 -21.73 -4.35 2.23
CA GLY A 295 -22.28 -5.08 1.08
C GLY A 295 -22.21 -4.31 -0.23
N ALA A 296 -22.39 -2.98 -0.19
CA ALA A 296 -22.28 -2.14 -1.37
C ALA A 296 -20.82 -2.02 -1.86
N LEU A 297 -19.87 -1.88 -0.93
CA LEU A 297 -18.43 -1.79 -1.23
C LEU A 297 -17.92 -3.10 -1.84
N TYR A 298 -18.24 -4.24 -1.23
CA TYR A 298 -17.83 -5.55 -1.71
C TYR A 298 -18.50 -5.93 -3.03
N GLN A 299 -19.73 -5.47 -3.29
CA GLN A 299 -20.39 -5.67 -4.58
C GLN A 299 -19.56 -5.10 -5.73
N GLY A 300 -19.03 -3.88 -5.60
CA GLY A 300 -18.18 -3.26 -6.62
C GLY A 300 -16.92 -4.08 -6.88
N LEU A 301 -16.26 -4.57 -5.81
CA LEU A 301 -15.06 -5.39 -5.89
C LEU A 301 -15.32 -6.74 -6.57
N ILE A 302 -16.40 -7.43 -6.19
CA ILE A 302 -16.78 -8.73 -6.76
C ILE A 302 -17.10 -8.58 -8.26
N ILE A 303 -17.88 -7.57 -8.64
CA ILE A 303 -18.21 -7.31 -10.05
C ILE A 303 -16.95 -7.04 -10.88
N SER A 304 -16.04 -6.21 -10.36
CA SER A 304 -14.77 -5.94 -11.02
C SER A 304 -13.94 -7.21 -11.21
N GLY A 305 -13.87 -8.07 -10.18
CA GLY A 305 -13.15 -9.35 -10.24
C GLY A 305 -13.73 -10.29 -11.30
N ILE A 306 -15.04 -10.45 -11.32
CA ILE A 306 -15.72 -11.30 -12.31
C ILE A 306 -15.50 -10.79 -13.74
N LEU A 307 -15.64 -9.47 -13.96
CA LEU A 307 -15.41 -8.84 -15.26
C LEU A 307 -13.95 -9.00 -15.70
N SER A 308 -13.01 -8.86 -14.79
CA SER A 308 -11.57 -9.03 -15.05
C SER A 308 -11.28 -10.48 -15.48
N ILE A 309 -11.73 -11.48 -14.71
CA ILE A 309 -11.54 -12.90 -15.04
C ILE A 309 -12.14 -13.24 -16.41
N ALA A 310 -13.36 -12.78 -16.69
CA ALA A 310 -14.04 -13.02 -17.97
C ALA A 310 -13.28 -12.40 -19.14
N ALA A 311 -12.74 -11.20 -18.97
CA ALA A 311 -12.00 -10.49 -20.01
C ALA A 311 -10.57 -11.03 -20.20
N PHE A 312 -9.96 -11.60 -19.18
CA PHE A 312 -8.59 -12.15 -19.28
C PHE A 312 -8.51 -13.35 -20.23
N TYR A 313 -9.55 -14.18 -20.33
CA TYR A 313 -9.52 -15.33 -21.23
C TYR A 313 -9.30 -14.95 -22.69
N PRO A 314 -10.14 -14.11 -23.33
CA PRO A 314 -9.94 -13.72 -24.72
C PRO A 314 -8.64 -12.95 -24.94
N ILE A 315 -8.17 -12.15 -23.97
CA ILE A 315 -6.90 -11.43 -24.08
C ILE A 315 -5.73 -12.42 -24.08
N THR A 316 -5.77 -13.41 -23.19
CA THR A 316 -4.77 -14.48 -23.15
C THR A 316 -4.76 -15.27 -24.45
N ASP A 317 -5.94 -15.63 -24.96
CA ASP A 317 -6.06 -16.33 -26.23
C ASP A 317 -5.52 -15.50 -27.41
N TRP A 318 -5.77 -14.20 -27.42
CA TRP A 318 -5.30 -13.32 -28.50
C TRP A 318 -3.81 -13.04 -28.48
N LEU A 319 -3.20 -12.81 -27.31
CA LEU A 319 -1.77 -12.49 -27.18
C LEU A 319 -0.89 -13.72 -27.02
N MET A 320 -1.40 -14.75 -26.35
CA MET A 320 -0.66 -15.95 -25.97
C MET A 320 -1.25 -17.21 -26.60
N SER A 321 -1.73 -17.11 -27.84
CA SER A 321 -2.47 -18.17 -28.55
C SER A 321 -1.70 -19.49 -28.71
N ASP A 322 -0.38 -19.44 -28.71
CA ASP A 322 0.48 -20.62 -28.74
C ASP A 322 1.62 -20.45 -27.73
N PRO A 323 1.38 -20.73 -26.43
CA PRO A 323 2.40 -20.56 -25.39
C PRO A 323 3.63 -21.46 -25.63
N VAL A 324 3.47 -22.62 -26.24
CA VAL A 324 4.58 -23.55 -26.57
C VAL A 324 5.47 -22.94 -27.64
N ARG A 325 4.88 -22.35 -28.69
CA ARG A 325 5.64 -21.61 -29.71
C ARG A 325 6.36 -20.41 -29.13
N LEU A 326 5.79 -19.79 -28.09
CA LEU A 326 6.42 -18.73 -27.31
C LEU A 326 7.54 -19.24 -26.38
N GLY A 327 7.77 -20.55 -26.32
CA GLY A 327 8.80 -21.16 -25.48
C GLY A 327 8.33 -21.50 -24.06
N LEU A 328 7.04 -21.32 -23.74
CA LEU A 328 6.47 -21.67 -22.45
C LEU A 328 6.26 -23.17 -22.32
N SER A 329 7.07 -23.79 -21.47
CA SER A 329 6.89 -25.17 -21.04
C SER A 329 7.30 -25.34 -19.59
N THR A 330 6.63 -26.23 -18.88
CA THR A 330 7.10 -26.71 -17.58
C THR A 330 7.85 -28.03 -17.77
N ALA A 331 8.57 -28.48 -16.76
CA ALA A 331 9.23 -29.79 -16.79
C ALA A 331 8.25 -30.96 -17.01
N ALA A 332 6.96 -30.75 -16.69
CA ALA A 332 5.92 -31.78 -16.74
C ALA A 332 5.06 -31.73 -18.00
N LYS A 333 4.84 -30.54 -18.62
CA LYS A 333 3.91 -30.38 -19.73
C LYS A 333 4.15 -29.11 -20.57
N ALA A 334 3.60 -29.10 -21.79
CA ALA A 334 3.42 -27.93 -22.60
C ALA A 334 2.35 -27.02 -21.96
N VAL A 335 2.60 -25.71 -21.87
CA VAL A 335 1.65 -24.72 -21.32
C VAL A 335 0.58 -24.38 -22.35
N SER A 336 -0.67 -24.32 -21.93
CA SER A 336 -1.80 -23.91 -22.76
C SER A 336 -2.30 -22.50 -22.39
N VAL A 337 -3.12 -21.91 -23.28
CA VAL A 337 -3.85 -20.65 -22.99
C VAL A 337 -4.69 -20.77 -21.73
N THR A 338 -5.34 -21.93 -21.53
CA THR A 338 -6.14 -22.18 -20.33
C THR A 338 -5.30 -22.21 -19.06
N ASP A 339 -4.08 -22.75 -19.12
CA ASP A 339 -3.16 -22.76 -17.96
C ASP A 339 -2.78 -21.34 -17.54
N LEU A 340 -2.48 -20.46 -18.51
CA LEU A 340 -2.18 -19.06 -18.24
C LEU A 340 -3.40 -18.30 -17.68
N TRP A 341 -4.57 -18.55 -18.24
CA TRP A 341 -5.80 -17.96 -17.71
C TRP A 341 -6.12 -18.47 -16.30
N LEU A 342 -5.91 -19.75 -16.01
CA LEU A 342 -6.08 -20.29 -14.66
C LEU A 342 -5.09 -19.66 -13.67
N CYS A 343 -3.86 -19.33 -14.09
CA CYS A 343 -2.96 -18.54 -13.24
C CYS A 343 -3.58 -17.18 -12.89
N ALA A 344 -4.22 -16.50 -13.85
CA ALA A 344 -4.91 -15.25 -13.57
C ALA A 344 -6.11 -15.43 -12.61
N VAL A 345 -6.87 -16.52 -12.76
CA VAL A 345 -7.95 -16.88 -11.82
C VAL A 345 -7.41 -17.11 -10.41
N ILE A 346 -6.26 -17.82 -10.28
CA ILE A 346 -5.58 -18.02 -8.99
C ILE A 346 -5.25 -16.67 -8.33
N GLY A 347 -4.73 -15.70 -9.09
CA GLY A 347 -4.41 -14.37 -8.53
C GLY A 347 -5.63 -13.64 -7.96
N VAL A 348 -6.74 -13.63 -8.68
CA VAL A 348 -8.00 -13.04 -8.19
C VAL A 348 -8.55 -13.83 -6.99
N ALA A 349 -8.45 -15.16 -7.00
CA ALA A 349 -8.87 -16.01 -5.88
C ALA A 349 -8.02 -15.75 -4.62
N VAL A 350 -6.71 -15.56 -4.76
CA VAL A 350 -5.81 -15.15 -3.65
C VAL A 350 -6.29 -13.84 -3.05
N THR A 351 -6.65 -12.85 -3.86
CA THR A 351 -7.21 -11.59 -3.35
C THR A 351 -8.42 -11.84 -2.47
N ALA A 352 -9.40 -12.60 -2.96
CA ALA A 352 -10.63 -12.89 -2.21
C ALA A 352 -10.35 -13.66 -0.90
N LEU A 353 -9.43 -14.63 -0.93
CA LEU A 353 -9.06 -15.41 0.26
C LEU A 353 -8.33 -14.54 1.30
N LEU A 354 -7.37 -13.71 0.89
CA LEU A 354 -6.68 -12.80 1.80
C LEU A 354 -7.65 -11.80 2.43
N PHE A 355 -8.62 -11.31 1.67
CA PHE A 355 -9.70 -10.46 2.18
C PHE A 355 -10.47 -11.15 3.31
N VAL A 356 -11.01 -12.33 3.05
CA VAL A 356 -11.80 -13.10 4.04
C VAL A 356 -10.98 -13.46 5.27
N ILE A 357 -9.71 -13.86 5.09
CA ILE A 357 -8.83 -14.22 6.20
C ILE A 357 -8.51 -13.00 7.07
N THR A 358 -8.18 -11.87 6.46
CA THR A 358 -7.88 -10.65 7.22
C THR A 358 -9.12 -10.15 7.95
N GLU A 359 -10.29 -10.15 7.31
CA GLU A 359 -11.55 -9.81 7.95
C GLU A 359 -11.83 -10.73 9.15
N TYR A 360 -11.56 -12.03 9.04
CA TYR A 360 -11.74 -12.96 10.17
C TYR A 360 -10.88 -12.58 11.38
N TYR A 361 -9.63 -12.15 11.17
CA TYR A 361 -8.74 -11.79 12.28
C TYR A 361 -8.95 -10.38 12.83
N THR A 362 -9.55 -9.48 12.06
CA THR A 362 -9.65 -8.06 12.43
C THR A 362 -11.07 -7.55 12.70
N SER A 363 -12.12 -8.29 12.28
CA SER A 363 -13.50 -7.83 12.50
C SER A 363 -14.02 -8.18 13.89
N THR A 364 -14.79 -7.26 14.49
CA THR A 364 -15.50 -7.42 15.79
C THR A 364 -16.49 -8.58 15.82
N ARG A 365 -16.91 -9.07 14.65
CA ARG A 365 -17.85 -10.21 14.51
C ARG A 365 -17.23 -11.53 14.94
N PHE A 366 -15.91 -11.69 14.78
CA PHE A 366 -15.23 -12.97 14.92
C PHE A 366 -14.49 -13.12 16.25
N ARG A 367 -14.11 -14.36 16.53
CA ARG A 367 -13.47 -14.75 17.77
C ARG A 367 -12.15 -14.04 18.07
N PRO A 368 -11.22 -13.81 17.12
CA PRO A 368 -9.93 -13.20 17.42
C PRO A 368 -10.05 -11.87 18.16
N VAL A 369 -10.83 -10.94 17.64
CA VAL A 369 -11.07 -9.62 18.26
C VAL A 369 -11.79 -9.76 19.62
N LYS A 370 -12.81 -10.61 19.69
CA LYS A 370 -13.55 -10.85 20.94
C LYS A 370 -12.67 -11.40 22.06
N THR A 371 -11.66 -12.22 21.74
CA THR A 371 -10.74 -12.75 22.76
C THR A 371 -9.78 -11.68 23.28
N ILE A 372 -9.40 -10.70 22.47
CA ILE A 372 -8.60 -9.55 22.92
C ILE A 372 -9.46 -8.66 23.84
N ALA A 373 -10.70 -8.35 23.42
CA ALA A 373 -11.61 -7.58 24.23
C ALA A 373 -11.90 -8.26 25.60
N GLN A 374 -12.09 -9.58 25.63
CA GLN A 374 -12.24 -10.33 26.85
C GLN A 374 -10.98 -10.32 27.73
N ALA A 375 -9.78 -10.41 27.13
CA ALA A 375 -8.52 -10.35 27.86
C ALA A 375 -8.29 -8.97 28.52
N SER A 376 -8.92 -7.92 28.01
CA SER A 376 -8.90 -6.58 28.59
C SER A 376 -9.56 -6.49 29.97
N GLU A 377 -10.50 -7.39 30.29
CA GLU A 377 -11.13 -7.45 31.62
C GLU A 377 -10.11 -7.77 32.73
N THR A 378 -9.05 -8.49 32.41
CA THR A 378 -7.99 -8.87 33.35
C THR A 378 -6.83 -7.90 33.40
N GLY A 379 -6.79 -6.91 32.48
CA GLY A 379 -5.88 -5.76 32.52
C GLY A 379 -4.98 -5.62 31.28
N HIS A 380 -4.11 -4.63 31.34
CA HIS A 380 -3.24 -4.20 30.22
C HIS A 380 -2.32 -5.31 29.70
N ALA A 381 -1.66 -6.04 30.61
CA ALA A 381 -0.70 -7.09 30.24
C ALA A 381 -1.36 -8.23 29.47
N THR A 382 -2.54 -8.67 29.91
CA THR A 382 -3.30 -9.76 29.27
C THR A 382 -3.84 -9.35 27.90
N ASN A 383 -4.27 -8.10 27.74
CA ASN A 383 -4.62 -7.53 26.45
C ASN A 383 -3.44 -7.58 25.48
N ILE A 384 -2.25 -7.10 25.90
CA ILE A 384 -1.05 -7.09 25.06
C ILE A 384 -0.66 -8.52 24.66
N ILE A 385 -0.61 -9.46 25.61
CA ILE A 385 -0.27 -10.87 25.35
C ILE A 385 -1.25 -11.48 24.33
N GLN A 386 -2.55 -11.25 24.50
CA GLN A 386 -3.57 -11.81 23.62
C GLN A 386 -3.48 -11.23 22.19
N GLY A 387 -3.24 -9.94 22.04
CA GLY A 387 -3.11 -9.31 20.74
C GLY A 387 -1.85 -9.77 19.99
N LEU A 388 -0.72 -9.90 20.68
CA LEU A 388 0.51 -10.47 20.09
C LEU A 388 0.25 -11.91 19.61
N ALA A 389 -0.41 -12.73 20.43
CA ALA A 389 -0.74 -14.10 20.05
C ALA A 389 -1.67 -14.17 18.83
N GLN A 390 -2.67 -13.29 18.75
CA GLN A 390 -3.54 -13.18 17.57
C GLN A 390 -2.78 -12.71 16.33
N GLY A 391 -1.89 -11.74 16.47
CA GLY A 391 -1.01 -11.30 15.39
C GLY A 391 -0.18 -12.44 14.82
N PHE A 392 0.45 -13.26 15.66
CA PHE A 392 1.20 -14.42 15.19
C PHE A 392 0.31 -15.48 14.53
N GLN A 393 -0.86 -15.79 15.11
CA GLN A 393 -1.81 -16.74 14.53
C GLN A 393 -2.32 -16.30 13.15
N SER A 394 -2.50 -15.00 12.95
CA SER A 394 -3.03 -14.45 11.69
C SER A 394 -2.13 -14.72 10.48
N THR A 395 -0.86 -15.06 10.69
CA THR A 395 0.09 -15.34 9.60
C THR A 395 -0.13 -16.69 8.91
N ALA A 396 -0.71 -17.66 9.63
CA ALA A 396 -0.74 -19.05 9.18
C ALA A 396 -1.58 -19.26 7.92
N ALA A 397 -2.82 -18.77 7.90
CA ALA A 397 -3.71 -18.97 6.77
C ALA A 397 -3.26 -18.21 5.50
N PRO A 398 -2.85 -16.93 5.56
CA PRO A 398 -2.29 -16.24 4.40
C PRO A 398 -1.04 -16.92 3.84
N ALA A 399 -0.12 -17.37 4.71
CA ALA A 399 1.08 -18.06 4.27
C ALA A 399 0.76 -19.36 3.51
N LEU A 400 -0.23 -20.14 3.99
CA LEU A 400 -0.70 -21.35 3.29
C LEU A 400 -1.36 -21.00 1.95
N VAL A 401 -2.21 -19.97 1.88
CA VAL A 401 -2.85 -19.53 0.63
C VAL A 401 -1.80 -19.13 -0.40
N LEU A 402 -0.80 -18.34 0.01
CA LEU A 402 0.29 -17.92 -0.88
C LEU A 402 1.15 -19.11 -1.33
N ALA A 403 1.51 -20.03 -0.44
CA ALA A 403 2.27 -21.21 -0.77
C ALA A 403 1.51 -22.11 -1.79
N LEU A 404 0.21 -22.32 -1.59
CA LEU A 404 -0.61 -23.09 -2.51
C LEU A 404 -0.78 -22.37 -3.86
N ALA A 405 -0.92 -21.05 -3.86
CA ALA A 405 -1.02 -20.25 -5.08
C ALA A 405 0.28 -20.32 -5.90
N ILE A 406 1.44 -20.19 -5.24
CA ILE A 406 2.76 -20.34 -5.86
C ILE A 406 2.89 -21.73 -6.47
N LEU A 407 2.57 -22.79 -5.72
CA LEU A 407 2.65 -24.17 -6.20
C LEU A 407 1.74 -24.36 -7.41
N ALA A 408 0.46 -23.97 -7.32
CA ALA A 408 -0.50 -24.18 -8.38
C ALA A 408 -0.13 -23.40 -9.67
N ALA A 409 0.26 -22.11 -9.54
CA ALA A 409 0.66 -21.31 -10.69
C ALA A 409 1.95 -21.82 -11.35
N ASN A 410 2.91 -22.29 -10.52
CA ASN A 410 4.15 -22.87 -11.02
C ASN A 410 3.92 -24.20 -11.77
N GLU A 411 3.04 -25.07 -11.29
CA GLU A 411 2.66 -26.32 -11.99
C GLU A 411 1.92 -26.04 -13.31
N LEU A 412 1.14 -24.96 -13.38
CA LEU A 412 0.40 -24.59 -14.59
C LEU A 412 1.31 -23.99 -15.67
N ALA A 413 2.14 -23.01 -15.31
CA ALA A 413 2.89 -22.23 -16.31
C ALA A 413 4.29 -21.77 -15.81
N GLY A 414 4.88 -22.51 -14.85
CA GLY A 414 6.18 -22.16 -14.32
C GLY A 414 6.20 -20.82 -13.58
N ILE A 415 7.38 -20.26 -13.44
CA ILE A 415 7.56 -18.98 -12.73
C ILE A 415 6.86 -17.81 -13.42
N TYR A 416 6.70 -17.86 -14.74
CA TYR A 416 5.92 -16.87 -15.49
C TYR A 416 4.43 -16.93 -15.12
N GLY A 417 3.89 -18.13 -14.83
CA GLY A 417 2.52 -18.31 -14.33
C GLY A 417 2.31 -17.61 -12.97
N ILE A 418 3.31 -17.62 -12.09
CA ILE A 418 3.28 -16.85 -10.83
C ILE A 418 3.20 -15.36 -11.14
N GLY A 419 3.98 -14.87 -12.11
CA GLY A 419 3.92 -13.49 -12.57
C GLY A 419 2.54 -13.08 -13.05
N ILE A 420 1.87 -13.93 -13.87
CA ILE A 420 0.51 -13.68 -14.33
C ILE A 420 -0.51 -13.70 -13.18
N ALA A 421 -0.35 -14.61 -12.22
CA ALA A 421 -1.22 -14.64 -11.03
C ALA A 421 -1.11 -13.33 -10.23
N VAL A 422 0.10 -12.81 -10.00
CA VAL A 422 0.29 -11.53 -9.30
C VAL A 422 -0.27 -10.37 -10.09
N MET A 423 -0.07 -10.34 -11.40
CA MET A 423 -0.60 -9.28 -12.26
C MET A 423 -2.14 -9.27 -12.25
N ALA A 424 -2.76 -10.45 -12.27
CA ALA A 424 -4.21 -10.59 -12.14
C ALA A 424 -4.71 -10.24 -10.72
N GLN A 425 -3.95 -10.54 -9.67
CA GLN A 425 -4.23 -10.07 -8.31
C GLN A 425 -4.30 -8.54 -8.28
N LEU A 426 -3.36 -7.85 -8.92
CA LEU A 426 -3.32 -6.39 -8.98
C LEU A 426 -4.42 -5.77 -9.85
N SER A 427 -5.19 -6.56 -10.59
CA SER A 427 -6.33 -6.07 -11.36
C SER A 427 -7.41 -5.39 -10.51
N LEU A 428 -7.50 -5.75 -9.23
CA LEU A 428 -8.44 -5.17 -8.26
C LEU A 428 -7.87 -3.98 -7.50
N CYS A 429 -6.59 -3.65 -7.72
CA CYS A 429 -5.86 -2.63 -6.97
C CYS A 429 -6.58 -1.28 -6.92
N GLY A 430 -7.17 -0.83 -8.05
CA GLY A 430 -7.89 0.45 -8.10
C GLY A 430 -9.07 0.54 -7.13
N LEU A 431 -9.86 -0.54 -7.02
CA LEU A 431 -10.97 -0.58 -6.06
C LEU A 431 -10.49 -0.81 -4.63
N ILE A 432 -9.42 -1.57 -4.44
CA ILE A 432 -8.85 -1.82 -3.12
C ILE A 432 -8.28 -0.52 -2.53
N VAL A 433 -7.57 0.28 -3.32
CA VAL A 433 -7.13 1.62 -2.89
C VAL A 433 -8.34 2.54 -2.61
N ALA A 434 -9.41 2.40 -3.40
CA ALA A 434 -10.63 3.17 -3.15
C ALA A 434 -11.28 2.82 -1.80
N LEU A 435 -11.24 1.54 -1.40
CA LEU A 435 -11.71 1.07 -0.09
C LEU A 435 -10.79 1.51 1.05
N ASP A 436 -9.50 1.56 0.82
CA ASP A 436 -8.53 2.03 1.82
C ASP A 436 -8.71 3.53 2.09
N ALA A 437 -8.71 4.34 1.02
CA ALA A 437 -8.91 5.78 1.12
C ALA A 437 -10.32 6.20 1.61
N PHE A 438 -11.30 5.30 1.51
CA PHE A 438 -12.62 5.49 2.11
C PHE A 438 -12.52 5.64 3.64
N GLY A 439 -11.66 4.85 4.30
CA GLY A 439 -11.48 4.86 5.75
C GLY A 439 -11.13 6.25 6.31
N PRO A 440 -9.98 6.85 5.97
CA PRO A 440 -9.63 8.18 6.48
C PRO A 440 -10.62 9.28 6.10
N ILE A 441 -11.34 9.13 4.98
CA ILE A 441 -12.38 10.10 4.59
C ILE A 441 -13.57 10.03 5.55
N THR A 442 -13.99 8.83 5.97
CA THR A 442 -15.13 8.66 6.87
C THR A 442 -14.77 8.94 8.32
N ASP A 443 -13.59 8.55 8.76
CA ASP A 443 -13.02 8.83 10.07
C ASP A 443 -12.95 10.34 10.31
N ASN A 444 -12.25 11.06 9.47
CA ASN A 444 -12.18 12.53 9.52
C ASN A 444 -13.53 13.23 9.34
N ALA A 445 -14.50 12.63 8.66
CA ALA A 445 -15.86 13.19 8.60
C ALA A 445 -16.56 13.10 9.95
N GLY A 446 -16.33 12.02 10.71
CA GLY A 446 -16.75 11.87 12.11
C GLY A 446 -16.10 12.93 13.00
N GLY A 447 -14.78 13.08 12.92
CA GLY A 447 -14.05 14.10 13.68
C GLY A 447 -14.49 15.52 13.37
N ILE A 448 -14.77 15.85 12.09
CA ILE A 448 -15.33 17.16 11.73
C ILE A 448 -16.75 17.33 12.30
N ALA A 449 -17.57 16.28 12.31
CA ALA A 449 -18.91 16.34 12.89
C ALA A 449 -18.85 16.62 14.40
N GLU A 450 -17.93 15.99 15.13
CA GLU A 450 -17.69 16.24 16.55
C GLU A 450 -17.18 17.66 16.81
N MET A 451 -16.07 18.05 16.17
CA MET A 451 -15.46 19.37 16.35
C MET A 451 -16.37 20.54 15.95
N ALA A 452 -17.32 20.30 15.04
CA ALA A 452 -18.28 21.30 14.59
C ALA A 452 -19.59 21.27 15.38
N ASP A 453 -19.70 20.43 16.42
CA ASP A 453 -20.88 20.26 17.27
C ASP A 453 -22.16 20.01 16.42
N LEU A 454 -22.04 19.05 15.47
CA LEU A 454 -23.19 18.70 14.63
C LEU A 454 -24.20 17.84 15.43
N PRO A 455 -25.50 17.87 15.04
CA PRO A 455 -26.53 17.09 15.71
C PRO A 455 -26.17 15.59 15.74
N GLU A 456 -26.57 14.90 16.81
CA GLU A 456 -26.36 13.47 17.03
C GLU A 456 -26.81 12.60 15.83
N ASP A 457 -27.86 13.03 15.12
CA ASP A 457 -28.32 12.35 13.89
C ASP A 457 -27.22 12.23 12.81
N VAL A 458 -26.29 13.17 12.77
CA VAL A 458 -25.16 13.13 11.83
C VAL A 458 -24.14 12.10 12.30
N ARG A 459 -23.83 12.06 13.61
CA ARG A 459 -22.94 11.08 14.21
C ARG A 459 -23.47 9.65 14.05
N ASN A 460 -24.77 9.45 14.19
CA ASN A 460 -25.45 8.16 13.94
C ASN A 460 -25.26 7.67 12.48
N VAL A 461 -24.78 8.51 11.55
CA VAL A 461 -24.44 8.15 10.19
C VAL A 461 -22.93 8.03 10.01
N THR A 462 -22.13 8.95 10.56
CA THR A 462 -20.67 8.95 10.38
C THR A 462 -19.98 7.80 11.11
N ASP A 463 -20.39 7.49 12.33
CA ASP A 463 -19.79 6.44 13.15
C ASP A 463 -19.91 5.03 12.53
N PRO A 464 -21.08 4.60 11.99
CA PRO A 464 -21.15 3.35 11.23
C PRO A 464 -20.30 3.35 9.94
N LEU A 465 -20.14 4.50 9.27
CA LEU A 465 -19.26 4.60 8.09
C LEU A 465 -17.80 4.46 8.49
N ASP A 466 -17.37 5.06 9.59
CA ASP A 466 -16.03 4.92 10.14
C ASP A 466 -15.74 3.47 10.56
N ALA A 467 -16.65 2.81 11.25
CA ALA A 467 -16.50 1.40 11.64
C ALA A 467 -16.26 0.47 10.43
N VAL A 468 -16.96 0.74 9.30
CA VAL A 468 -16.69 0.03 8.03
C VAL A 468 -15.35 0.45 7.45
N GLY A 469 -14.99 1.72 7.53
CA GLY A 469 -13.70 2.27 7.10
C GLY A 469 -12.52 1.57 7.76
N ASN A 470 -12.58 1.34 9.07
CA ASN A 470 -11.53 0.65 9.83
C ASN A 470 -11.39 -0.82 9.42
N THR A 471 -12.52 -1.50 9.15
CA THR A 471 -12.49 -2.87 8.63
C THR A 471 -11.85 -2.91 7.25
N THR A 472 -12.22 -2.01 6.34
CA THR A 472 -11.66 -1.97 4.98
C THR A 472 -10.18 -1.61 4.99
N LYS A 473 -9.71 -0.67 5.83
CA LYS A 473 -8.28 -0.35 6.02
C LYS A 473 -7.47 -1.61 6.41
N ALA A 474 -7.95 -2.41 7.33
CA ALA A 474 -7.25 -3.64 7.77
C ALA A 474 -7.15 -4.67 6.63
N VAL A 475 -8.24 -4.87 5.90
CA VAL A 475 -8.33 -5.87 4.83
C VAL A 475 -7.48 -5.48 3.62
N THR A 476 -7.44 -4.19 3.26
CA THR A 476 -6.61 -3.67 2.16
C THR A 476 -5.12 -3.80 2.43
N LYS A 477 -4.70 -3.64 3.70
CA LYS A 477 -3.30 -3.89 4.11
C LYS A 477 -2.93 -5.38 3.96
N GLY A 478 -3.81 -6.30 4.32
CA GLY A 478 -3.60 -7.73 4.09
C GLY A 478 -3.40 -8.09 2.61
N TYR A 479 -4.18 -7.49 1.72
CA TYR A 479 -4.00 -7.60 0.27
C TYR A 479 -2.65 -7.04 -0.20
N ALA A 480 -2.28 -5.85 0.27
CA ALA A 480 -1.03 -5.19 -0.12
C ALA A 480 0.19 -6.05 0.25
N ILE A 481 0.19 -6.68 1.43
CA ILE A 481 1.26 -7.56 1.88
C ILE A 481 1.34 -8.82 1.01
N GLY A 482 0.21 -9.48 0.74
CA GLY A 482 0.18 -10.68 -0.07
C GLY A 482 0.63 -10.44 -1.51
N SER A 483 0.21 -9.32 -2.12
CA SER A 483 0.64 -8.94 -3.46
C SER A 483 2.14 -8.57 -3.51
N ALA A 484 2.65 -7.90 -2.48
CA ALA A 484 4.07 -7.56 -2.39
C ALA A 484 4.97 -8.80 -2.26
N ALA A 485 4.56 -9.81 -1.49
CA ALA A 485 5.31 -11.05 -1.34
C ALA A 485 5.42 -11.84 -2.66
N LEU A 486 4.30 -11.97 -3.39
CA LEU A 486 4.31 -12.61 -4.70
C LEU A 486 5.08 -11.79 -5.75
N ALA A 487 4.94 -10.47 -5.74
CA ALA A 487 5.71 -9.57 -6.61
C ALA A 487 7.22 -9.68 -6.36
N ALA A 488 7.63 -9.77 -5.11
CA ALA A 488 9.03 -9.92 -4.74
C ALA A 488 9.62 -11.26 -5.22
N LEU A 489 8.83 -12.33 -5.23
CA LEU A 489 9.26 -13.61 -5.81
C LEU A 489 9.51 -13.50 -7.32
N VAL A 490 8.65 -12.76 -8.04
CA VAL A 490 8.82 -12.50 -9.49
C VAL A 490 10.05 -11.63 -9.73
N LEU A 491 10.25 -10.59 -8.90
CA LEU A 491 11.47 -9.76 -8.94
C LEU A 491 12.74 -10.57 -8.68
N PHE A 492 12.72 -11.48 -7.70
CA PHE A 492 13.84 -12.37 -7.43
C PHE A 492 14.13 -13.29 -8.62
N ALA A 493 13.10 -13.80 -9.29
CA ALA A 493 13.26 -14.58 -10.49
C ALA A 493 13.85 -13.75 -11.65
N ALA A 494 13.41 -12.50 -11.82
CA ALA A 494 13.97 -11.57 -12.78
C ALA A 494 15.44 -11.26 -12.45
N PHE A 495 15.76 -10.99 -11.18
CA PHE A 495 17.14 -10.81 -10.70
C PHE A 495 18.04 -12.00 -11.06
N LYS A 496 17.58 -13.23 -10.77
CA LYS A 496 18.32 -14.45 -11.12
C LYS A 496 18.54 -14.59 -12.63
N SER A 497 17.54 -14.27 -13.43
CA SER A 497 17.63 -14.37 -14.88
C SER A 497 18.56 -13.30 -15.49
N GLU A 498 18.52 -12.08 -15.00
CA GLU A 498 19.41 -10.98 -15.44
C GLU A 498 20.86 -11.27 -15.02
N LEU A 499 21.05 -11.73 -13.79
CA LEU A 499 22.37 -12.14 -13.30
C LEU A 499 22.98 -13.26 -14.16
N ALA A 500 22.16 -14.21 -14.62
CA ALA A 500 22.60 -15.27 -15.52
C ALA A 500 23.06 -14.74 -16.89
N GLY A 501 22.47 -13.62 -17.35
CA GLY A 501 22.88 -12.94 -18.58
C GLY A 501 24.24 -12.24 -18.48
N GLU A 502 24.59 -11.73 -17.30
CA GLU A 502 25.83 -10.98 -17.04
C GLU A 502 26.98 -11.85 -16.48
N ALA A 503 26.68 -13.14 -16.16
CA ALA A 503 27.66 -14.04 -15.54
C ALA A 503 28.88 -14.30 -16.47
N PRO A 504 30.12 -14.31 -15.93
CA PRO A 504 31.31 -14.61 -16.70
C PRO A 504 31.27 -16.01 -17.34
N PRO A 505 31.92 -16.21 -18.51
CA PRO A 505 31.99 -17.52 -19.13
C PRO A 505 32.58 -18.58 -18.17
N GLY A 506 31.84 -19.67 -17.94
CA GLY A 506 32.26 -20.76 -17.04
C GLY A 506 31.78 -20.63 -15.60
N PHE A 507 31.01 -19.60 -15.26
CA PHE A 507 30.37 -19.48 -13.96
C PHE A 507 29.27 -20.55 -13.77
N ASP A 508 29.23 -21.22 -12.63
CA ASP A 508 28.24 -22.28 -12.35
C ASP A 508 26.91 -21.69 -11.91
N LEU A 509 26.05 -21.43 -12.88
CA LEU A 509 24.67 -20.94 -12.63
C LEU A 509 23.78 -21.96 -11.87
N ASN A 510 24.11 -23.26 -11.91
CA ASN A 510 23.31 -24.28 -11.23
C ASN A 510 23.62 -24.34 -9.72
N GLY A 511 24.83 -23.90 -9.33
CA GLY A 511 25.24 -23.77 -7.93
C GLY A 511 24.77 -22.48 -7.26
N LEU A 512 24.27 -21.50 -8.03
CA LEU A 512 23.84 -20.19 -7.55
C LEU A 512 22.69 -20.32 -6.54
N PHE A 513 22.84 -19.63 -5.40
CA PHE A 513 21.84 -19.60 -4.33
C PHE A 513 21.55 -20.96 -3.69
N ASN A 514 22.56 -21.86 -3.66
CA ASN A 514 22.43 -23.13 -2.97
C ASN A 514 22.35 -22.92 -1.45
N LEU A 515 21.26 -23.37 -0.83
CA LEU A 515 21.03 -23.22 0.62
C LEU A 515 22.09 -23.90 1.50
N SER A 516 22.92 -24.79 0.96
CA SER A 516 24.06 -25.38 1.69
C SER A 516 25.32 -24.50 1.64
N SER A 517 25.34 -23.43 0.83
CA SER A 517 26.42 -22.44 0.80
C SER A 517 26.40 -21.58 2.06
N PRO A 518 27.55 -21.40 2.77
CA PRO A 518 27.63 -20.47 3.88
C PRO A 518 27.25 -19.04 3.51
N ASP A 519 27.61 -18.58 2.32
CA ASP A 519 27.31 -17.21 1.85
C ASP A 519 25.81 -16.97 1.74
N VAL A 520 25.08 -17.95 1.16
CA VAL A 520 23.60 -17.87 1.06
C VAL A 520 22.96 -17.87 2.45
N LEU A 521 23.47 -18.71 3.38
CA LEU A 521 22.96 -18.73 4.76
C LEU A 521 23.24 -17.42 5.50
N ILE A 522 24.42 -16.83 5.34
CA ILE A 522 24.75 -15.51 5.88
C ILE A 522 23.80 -14.46 5.31
N GLY A 523 23.58 -14.49 4.00
CA GLY A 523 22.62 -13.59 3.34
C GLY A 523 21.21 -13.72 3.90
N LEU A 524 20.70 -14.94 4.05
CA LEU A 524 19.39 -15.21 4.67
C LEU A 524 19.25 -14.62 6.07
N ILE A 525 20.28 -14.79 6.91
CA ILE A 525 20.30 -14.24 8.27
C ILE A 525 20.29 -12.70 8.22
N ILE A 526 21.12 -12.11 7.36
CA ILE A 526 21.16 -10.63 7.20
C ILE A 526 19.82 -10.13 6.69
N GLY A 527 19.16 -10.81 5.74
CA GLY A 527 17.84 -10.44 5.24
C GLY A 527 16.77 -10.46 6.34
N GLY A 528 16.75 -11.52 7.15
CA GLY A 528 15.84 -11.58 8.31
C GLY A 528 16.13 -10.50 9.35
N MET A 529 17.40 -10.27 9.66
CA MET A 529 17.84 -9.18 10.55
C MET A 529 17.38 -7.81 10.01
N MET A 530 17.52 -7.56 8.71
CA MET A 530 17.13 -6.31 8.07
C MET A 530 15.67 -5.98 8.29
N VAL A 531 14.77 -6.96 8.16
CA VAL A 531 13.33 -6.78 8.38
C VAL A 531 13.04 -6.34 9.82
N TYR A 532 13.58 -7.06 10.80
CA TYR A 532 13.36 -6.74 12.21
C TYR A 532 14.00 -5.41 12.61
N LEU A 533 15.20 -5.11 12.11
CA LEU A 533 15.88 -3.85 12.39
C LEU A 533 15.11 -2.66 11.81
N PHE A 534 14.61 -2.79 10.57
CA PHE A 534 13.75 -1.80 9.94
C PHE A 534 12.49 -1.57 10.76
N ALA A 535 11.79 -2.64 11.15
CA ALA A 535 10.58 -2.56 11.96
C ALA A 535 10.85 -1.92 13.33
N ALA A 536 11.95 -2.31 14.00
CA ALA A 536 12.34 -1.74 15.28
C ALA A 536 12.55 -0.22 15.18
N PHE A 537 13.32 0.24 14.20
CA PHE A 537 13.54 1.68 14.00
C PHE A 537 12.26 2.44 13.65
N ALA A 538 11.35 1.82 12.87
CA ALA A 538 10.06 2.42 12.56
C ALA A 538 9.19 2.58 13.82
N ILE A 539 9.12 1.56 14.67
CA ILE A 539 8.35 1.59 15.93
C ILE A 539 8.96 2.61 16.91
N GLU A 540 10.28 2.59 17.10
CA GLU A 540 10.96 3.57 17.95
C GLU A 540 10.80 5.01 17.45
N ALA A 541 10.76 5.20 16.13
CA ALA A 541 10.53 6.50 15.51
C ALA A 541 9.16 7.07 15.89
N VAL A 542 8.12 6.24 15.90
CA VAL A 542 6.78 6.64 16.38
C VAL A 542 6.84 7.04 17.85
N GLY A 543 7.49 6.24 18.70
CA GLY A 543 7.62 6.53 20.13
C GLY A 543 8.36 7.86 20.41
N ARG A 544 9.47 8.10 19.68
CA ARG A 544 10.23 9.36 19.83
C ARG A 544 9.47 10.58 19.30
N ALA A 545 8.81 10.45 18.17
CA ALA A 545 8.00 11.53 17.60
C ALA A 545 6.77 11.81 18.47
N GLY A 546 6.06 10.76 18.91
CA GLY A 546 4.89 10.87 19.80
C GLY A 546 5.25 11.52 21.14
N GLY A 547 6.39 11.18 21.72
CA GLY A 547 6.87 11.83 22.94
C GLY A 547 7.02 13.36 22.79
N GLN A 548 7.45 13.85 21.63
CA GLN A 548 7.54 15.30 21.38
C GLN A 548 6.15 15.95 21.27
N VAL A 549 5.18 15.24 20.72
CA VAL A 549 3.78 15.72 20.62
C VAL A 549 3.17 15.78 22.02
N VAL A 550 3.33 14.73 22.83
CA VAL A 550 2.87 14.66 24.21
C VAL A 550 3.38 15.87 25.02
N GLU A 551 4.68 16.13 24.98
CA GLU A 551 5.24 17.30 25.69
C GLU A 551 4.67 18.63 25.18
N GLN A 552 4.47 18.75 23.87
CA GLN A 552 3.93 19.96 23.27
C GLN A 552 2.46 20.21 23.66
N VAL A 553 1.63 19.15 23.69
CA VAL A 553 0.24 19.26 24.13
C VAL A 553 0.17 19.62 25.62
N ARG A 554 0.99 18.98 26.47
CA ARG A 554 1.10 19.32 27.90
C ARG A 554 1.56 20.77 28.12
N GLU A 555 2.51 21.26 27.30
CA GLU A 555 2.97 22.65 27.33
C GLU A 555 1.80 23.60 27.07
N GLN A 556 0.99 23.37 26.01
CA GLN A 556 -0.15 24.22 25.70
C GLN A 556 -1.19 24.23 26.82
N PHE A 557 -1.55 23.09 27.39
CA PHE A 557 -2.52 23.03 28.49
C PHE A 557 -2.01 23.75 29.75
N ARG A 558 -0.70 23.73 30.02
CA ARG A 558 -0.10 24.39 31.14
C ARG A 558 0.01 25.91 30.95
N GLU A 559 0.41 26.37 29.74
CA GLU A 559 0.64 27.78 29.45
C GLU A 559 -0.68 28.51 29.12
N HIS A 560 -1.67 27.80 28.61
CA HIS A 560 -2.97 28.30 28.17
C HIS A 560 -4.14 27.55 28.86
N PRO A 561 -4.38 27.76 30.16
CA PRO A 561 -5.44 27.09 30.91
C PRO A 561 -6.85 27.31 30.30
N GLY A 562 -7.06 28.43 29.61
CA GLY A 562 -8.28 28.75 28.91
C GLY A 562 -8.66 27.75 27.81
N ILE A 563 -7.73 26.95 27.31
CA ILE A 563 -8.01 25.88 26.36
C ILE A 563 -8.96 24.85 27.01
N MET A 564 -8.64 24.37 28.20
CA MET A 564 -9.46 23.38 28.91
C MET A 564 -10.84 23.95 29.32
N GLU A 565 -10.90 25.26 29.57
CA GLU A 565 -12.15 25.97 29.86
C GLU A 565 -13.00 26.30 28.62
N GLY A 566 -12.44 26.06 27.40
CA GLY A 566 -13.07 26.41 26.12
C GLY A 566 -13.10 27.91 25.81
N THR A 567 -12.33 28.72 26.55
CA THR A 567 -12.23 30.18 26.38
C THR A 567 -11.10 30.61 25.44
N GLU A 568 -10.15 29.72 25.16
CA GLU A 568 -9.00 29.92 24.29
C GLU A 568 -8.87 28.76 23.31
N LYS A 569 -8.46 29.04 22.06
CA LYS A 569 -8.22 28.00 21.05
C LYS A 569 -6.79 27.46 21.11
N PRO A 570 -6.58 26.13 20.93
CA PRO A 570 -5.23 25.57 20.79
C PRO A 570 -4.48 26.11 19.55
N ASP A 571 -3.15 26.10 19.62
CA ASP A 571 -2.30 26.32 18.45
C ASP A 571 -2.06 24.98 17.71
N TYR A 572 -3.02 24.60 16.87
CA TYR A 572 -2.94 23.39 16.04
C TYR A 572 -1.75 23.42 15.06
N GLY A 573 -1.43 24.62 14.51
CA GLY A 573 -0.34 24.78 13.54
C GLY A 573 1.02 24.46 14.14
N LYS A 574 1.28 24.85 15.40
CA LYS A 574 2.49 24.50 16.14
C LYS A 574 2.63 22.99 16.28
N THR A 575 1.55 22.30 16.65
CA THR A 575 1.55 20.83 16.81
C THR A 575 1.81 20.11 15.49
N VAL A 576 1.09 20.46 14.41
CA VAL A 576 1.32 19.88 13.07
C VAL A 576 2.77 20.08 12.61
N SER A 577 3.36 21.26 12.87
CA SER A 577 4.74 21.56 12.50
C SER A 577 5.76 20.68 13.24
N ILE A 578 5.56 20.46 14.54
CA ILE A 578 6.45 19.62 15.38
C ILE A 578 6.35 18.16 14.92
N VAL A 579 5.15 17.63 14.76
CA VAL A 579 4.95 16.25 14.28
C VAL A 579 5.61 16.05 12.92
N THR A 580 5.43 17.01 11.99
CA THR A 580 6.03 16.98 10.65
C THR A 580 7.55 16.89 10.72
N LEU A 581 8.18 17.74 11.56
CA LEU A 581 9.63 17.78 11.74
C LEU A 581 10.16 16.48 12.32
N ALA A 582 9.50 15.98 13.36
CA ALA A 582 9.88 14.74 14.03
C ALA A 582 9.78 13.55 13.07
N ALA A 583 8.64 13.37 12.41
CA ALA A 583 8.44 12.27 11.47
C ALA A 583 9.48 12.26 10.34
N GLN A 584 9.81 13.43 9.79
CA GLN A 584 10.77 13.55 8.70
C GLN A 584 12.20 13.23 9.11
N LYS A 585 12.60 13.61 10.32
CA LYS A 585 13.93 13.28 10.86
C LYS A 585 14.05 11.79 11.14
N GLU A 586 13.02 11.21 11.73
CA GLU A 586 13.02 9.83 12.17
C GLU A 586 12.90 8.81 11.01
N MET A 587 12.29 9.17 9.87
CA MET A 587 12.14 8.26 8.72
C MET A 587 13.44 8.04 7.95
N ILE A 588 14.44 8.92 8.02
CA ILE A 588 15.62 8.87 7.14
C ILE A 588 16.40 7.58 7.33
N LEU A 589 16.73 7.25 8.58
CA LEU A 589 17.55 6.08 8.89
C LEU A 589 16.89 4.76 8.43
N PRO A 590 15.63 4.45 8.82
CA PRO A 590 15.00 3.22 8.35
C PRO A 590 14.79 3.20 6.83
N ALA A 591 14.49 4.32 6.17
CA ALA A 591 14.31 4.36 4.72
C ALA A 591 15.60 4.04 3.93
N LEU A 592 16.78 4.27 4.49
CA LEU A 592 18.05 3.96 3.84
C LEU A 592 18.46 2.49 3.96
N ILE A 593 17.95 1.74 4.94
CA ILE A 593 18.29 0.34 5.18
C ILE A 593 18.06 -0.55 3.93
N PRO A 594 16.86 -0.55 3.29
CA PRO A 594 16.60 -1.40 2.14
C PRO A 594 17.38 -1.01 0.88
N ILE A 595 18.04 0.13 0.87
CA ILE A 595 18.91 0.57 -0.21
C ILE A 595 20.36 0.17 0.09
N LEU A 596 20.88 0.51 1.27
CA LEU A 596 22.29 0.36 1.59
C LEU A 596 22.69 -1.10 1.87
N VAL A 597 21.83 -1.85 2.56
CA VAL A 597 22.18 -3.23 2.95
C VAL A 597 22.34 -4.16 1.73
N PRO A 598 21.41 -4.18 0.74
CA PRO A 598 21.62 -4.96 -0.49
C PRO A 598 22.86 -4.54 -1.28
N VAL A 599 23.15 -3.23 -1.36
CA VAL A 599 24.37 -2.72 -2.03
C VAL A 599 25.62 -3.26 -1.35
N VAL A 600 25.73 -3.13 -0.03
CA VAL A 600 26.92 -3.59 0.71
C VAL A 600 27.09 -5.10 0.57
N VAL A 601 26.01 -5.87 0.74
CA VAL A 601 26.07 -7.34 0.65
C VAL A 601 26.38 -7.78 -0.78
N GLY A 602 25.79 -7.15 -1.80
CA GLY A 602 26.04 -7.47 -3.21
C GLY A 602 27.48 -7.19 -3.66
N LEU A 603 28.11 -6.14 -3.11
CA LEU A 603 29.53 -5.85 -3.35
C LEU A 603 30.48 -6.86 -2.67
N LEU A 604 30.00 -7.60 -1.68
CA LEU A 604 30.80 -8.63 -0.99
C LEU A 604 30.62 -10.01 -1.61
N SER A 605 29.37 -10.41 -1.92
CA SER A 605 29.04 -11.72 -2.47
C SER A 605 27.66 -11.70 -3.13
N VAL A 606 27.57 -12.14 -4.38
CA VAL A 606 26.30 -12.28 -5.11
C VAL A 606 25.43 -13.40 -4.50
N ASP A 607 26.03 -14.47 -4.01
CA ASP A 607 25.32 -15.56 -3.34
C ASP A 607 24.68 -15.09 -2.03
N ALA A 608 25.41 -14.28 -1.26
CA ALA A 608 24.87 -13.67 -0.04
C ALA A 608 23.75 -12.66 -0.37
N LEU A 609 23.85 -11.91 -1.48
CA LEU A 609 22.79 -11.04 -1.92
C LEU A 609 21.50 -11.83 -2.24
N GLY A 610 21.61 -12.93 -2.97
CA GLY A 610 20.47 -13.81 -3.24
C GLY A 610 19.84 -14.37 -1.96
N GLY A 611 20.67 -14.81 -1.01
CA GLY A 611 20.23 -15.24 0.31
C GLY A 611 19.50 -14.13 1.08
N LEU A 612 20.05 -12.90 1.05
CA LEU A 612 19.42 -11.72 1.68
C LEU A 612 18.02 -11.46 1.12
N LEU A 613 17.86 -11.48 -0.20
CA LEU A 613 16.55 -11.24 -0.83
C LEU A 613 15.51 -12.28 -0.40
N ILE A 614 15.88 -13.57 -0.38
CA ILE A 614 15.00 -14.63 0.10
C ILE A 614 14.64 -14.41 1.57
N GLY A 615 15.63 -14.08 2.41
CA GLY A 615 15.42 -13.76 3.83
C GLY A 615 14.45 -12.61 4.04
N VAL A 616 14.62 -11.54 3.28
CA VAL A 616 13.73 -10.37 3.33
C VAL A 616 12.31 -10.71 2.92
N ILE A 617 12.12 -11.50 1.85
CA ILE A 617 10.79 -11.91 1.36
C ILE A 617 10.08 -12.75 2.43
N VAL A 618 10.74 -13.80 2.93
CA VAL A 618 10.11 -14.75 3.86
C VAL A 618 9.83 -14.09 5.21
N VAL A 619 10.83 -13.48 5.83
CA VAL A 619 10.67 -12.85 7.14
C VAL A 619 9.76 -11.63 7.06
N GLY A 620 9.87 -10.84 5.99
CA GLY A 620 9.03 -9.67 5.76
C GLY A 620 7.55 -10.01 5.63
N LEU A 621 7.21 -11.09 4.92
CA LEU A 621 5.83 -11.57 4.82
C LEU A 621 5.21 -11.83 6.20
N PHE A 622 5.88 -12.64 7.03
CA PHE A 622 5.36 -12.99 8.36
C PHE A 622 5.31 -11.77 9.30
N ALA A 623 6.35 -10.95 9.31
CA ALA A 623 6.41 -9.75 10.13
C ALA A 623 5.30 -8.75 9.75
N ALA A 624 5.13 -8.45 8.46
CA ALA A 624 4.12 -7.53 8.00
C ALA A 624 2.69 -8.00 8.31
N ILE A 625 2.35 -9.28 8.06
CA ILE A 625 1.03 -9.82 8.38
C ILE A 625 0.77 -9.79 9.88
N SER A 626 1.73 -10.27 10.71
CA SER A 626 1.54 -10.31 12.15
C SER A 626 1.32 -8.92 12.75
N MET A 627 2.07 -7.92 12.27
CA MET A 627 1.95 -6.55 12.74
C MET A 627 0.65 -5.90 12.31
N THR A 628 0.28 -6.00 11.04
CA THR A 628 -0.93 -5.34 10.52
C THR A 628 -2.21 -5.97 11.04
N ALA A 629 -2.32 -7.30 11.03
CA ALA A 629 -3.50 -7.99 11.52
C ALA A 629 -3.62 -7.94 13.05
N GLY A 630 -2.50 -8.06 13.77
CA GLY A 630 -2.46 -7.95 15.23
C GLY A 630 -2.85 -6.54 15.70
N GLY A 631 -2.26 -5.50 15.10
CA GLY A 631 -2.61 -4.11 15.40
C GLY A 631 -4.06 -3.78 15.08
N GLY A 632 -4.57 -4.23 13.92
CA GLY A 632 -5.99 -4.05 13.56
C GLY A 632 -6.96 -4.80 14.47
N ALA A 633 -6.53 -5.93 15.04
CA ALA A 633 -7.35 -6.67 16.00
C ALA A 633 -7.41 -5.97 17.36
N TRP A 634 -6.34 -5.30 17.82
CA TRP A 634 -6.35 -4.47 19.03
C TRP A 634 -7.28 -3.27 18.88
N ASP A 635 -7.17 -2.52 17.79
CA ASP A 635 -8.01 -1.36 17.50
C ASP A 635 -9.49 -1.74 17.51
N ASN A 636 -9.87 -2.78 16.78
CA ASN A 636 -11.25 -3.23 16.74
C ASN A 636 -11.73 -3.88 18.07
N ALA A 637 -10.82 -4.36 18.91
CA ALA A 637 -11.17 -4.80 20.26
C ALA A 637 -11.50 -3.59 21.17
N LYS A 638 -10.77 -2.47 21.03
CA LYS A 638 -11.10 -1.19 21.71
C LYS A 638 -12.49 -0.71 21.27
N LYS A 639 -12.76 -0.64 19.97
CA LYS A 639 -14.06 -0.22 19.42
C LYS A 639 -15.21 -1.13 19.90
N LEU A 640 -15.00 -2.45 19.96
CA LEU A 640 -15.99 -3.38 20.50
C LEU A 640 -16.34 -3.09 21.96
N ILE A 641 -15.36 -2.67 22.75
CA ILE A 641 -15.60 -2.30 24.16
C ILE A 641 -16.30 -0.93 24.22
N GLU A 642 -15.88 0.03 23.42
CA GLU A 642 -16.53 1.36 23.33
C GLU A 642 -18.00 1.27 22.93
N ASP A 643 -18.37 0.29 22.08
CA ASP A 643 -19.76 -0.04 21.70
C ASP A 643 -20.58 -0.69 22.82
N GLY A 644 -20.03 -0.82 24.03
CA GLY A 644 -20.72 -1.28 25.24
C GLY A 644 -20.38 -2.70 25.69
N ALA A 645 -19.49 -3.43 25.00
CA ALA A 645 -19.02 -4.72 25.50
C ALA A 645 -18.11 -4.54 26.74
N HIS A 646 -18.05 -5.54 27.63
CA HIS A 646 -17.09 -5.60 28.75
C HIS A 646 -17.10 -4.36 29.68
N GLY A 647 -18.22 -3.69 29.81
CA GLY A 647 -18.40 -2.51 30.67
C GLY A 647 -18.41 -1.19 29.95
N GLY A 648 -18.11 -1.16 28.64
CA GLY A 648 -18.22 0.03 27.81
C GLY A 648 -17.10 1.06 28.02
N LYS A 649 -17.28 2.22 27.41
CA LYS A 649 -16.34 3.35 27.47
C LYS A 649 -16.11 3.82 28.92
N GLY A 650 -14.86 4.04 29.30
CA GLY A 650 -14.46 4.46 30.65
C GLY A 650 -14.34 3.30 31.67
N SER A 651 -14.59 2.05 31.26
CA SER A 651 -14.36 0.88 32.14
C SER A 651 -12.86 0.52 32.22
N PRO A 652 -12.42 -0.26 33.23
CA PRO A 652 -11.05 -0.79 33.30
C PRO A 652 -10.67 -1.62 32.07
N ALA A 653 -11.63 -2.32 31.45
CA ALA A 653 -11.42 -3.05 30.21
C ALA A 653 -11.16 -2.08 29.03
N HIS A 654 -11.84 -0.94 28.98
CA HIS A 654 -11.59 0.11 28.01
C HIS A 654 -10.17 0.68 28.17
N GLU A 655 -9.74 1.04 29.37
CA GLU A 655 -8.37 1.53 29.62
C GLU A 655 -7.30 0.53 29.16
N ALA A 656 -7.51 -0.76 29.44
CA ALA A 656 -6.62 -1.82 28.99
C ALA A 656 -6.60 -1.96 27.46
N SER A 657 -7.75 -1.79 26.80
CA SER A 657 -7.86 -1.87 25.35
C SER A 657 -7.23 -0.66 24.65
N VAL A 658 -7.33 0.54 25.21
CA VAL A 658 -6.60 1.73 24.72
C VAL A 658 -5.09 1.49 24.77
N THR A 659 -4.56 0.88 25.84
CA THR A 659 -3.15 0.52 25.91
C THR A 659 -2.74 -0.45 24.80
N GLY A 660 -3.59 -1.46 24.52
CA GLY A 660 -3.32 -2.41 23.43
C GLY A 660 -3.35 -1.78 22.07
N ASP A 661 -4.28 -0.88 21.81
CA ASP A 661 -4.38 -0.13 20.56
C ASP A 661 -3.15 0.79 20.36
N THR A 662 -2.76 1.53 21.40
CA THR A 662 -1.54 2.37 21.37
C THR A 662 -0.27 1.56 21.04
N VAL A 663 -0.16 0.30 21.52
CA VAL A 663 0.92 -0.62 21.15
C VAL A 663 0.74 -1.13 19.71
N GLY A 664 -0.48 -1.40 19.30
CA GLY A 664 -0.85 -1.87 17.97
C GLY A 664 -0.67 -0.84 16.86
N ASP A 665 -0.80 0.43 17.18
CA ASP A 665 -0.73 1.54 16.21
C ASP A 665 0.58 1.60 15.42
N PRO A 666 1.77 1.62 16.04
CA PRO A 666 3.03 1.55 15.29
C PRO A 666 3.14 0.27 14.45
N TYR A 667 2.49 -0.83 14.87
CA TYR A 667 2.49 -2.09 14.15
C TYR A 667 1.63 -2.01 12.88
N LYS A 668 0.34 -1.63 13.03
CA LYS A 668 -0.65 -1.69 11.92
C LYS A 668 -0.48 -0.58 10.89
N ASP A 669 0.01 0.60 11.29
CA ASP A 669 -0.02 1.81 10.45
C ASP A 669 1.38 2.33 10.08
N THR A 670 2.46 1.86 10.75
CA THR A 670 3.82 2.30 10.43
C THR A 670 4.70 1.13 10.01
N ALA A 671 5.15 0.29 10.94
CA ALA A 671 6.16 -0.74 10.68
C ALA A 671 5.64 -1.83 9.72
N GLY A 672 4.48 -2.42 10.02
CA GLY A 672 3.89 -3.50 9.22
C GLY A 672 3.71 -3.12 7.76
N PRO A 673 2.97 -2.05 7.44
CA PRO A 673 2.78 -1.63 6.06
C PRO A 673 4.07 -1.17 5.36
N ALA A 674 5.03 -0.57 6.07
CA ALA A 674 6.29 -0.11 5.49
C ALA A 674 7.25 -1.25 5.10
N ILE A 675 7.05 -2.46 5.63
CA ILE A 675 7.77 -3.66 5.18
C ILE A 675 7.46 -3.98 3.71
N ASN A 676 6.26 -3.67 3.20
CA ASN A 676 5.91 -3.90 1.79
C ASN A 676 6.86 -3.20 0.81
N PRO A 677 6.99 -1.86 0.83
CA PRO A 677 7.95 -1.18 -0.03
C PRO A 677 9.39 -1.56 0.30
N MET A 678 9.74 -1.84 1.55
CA MET A 678 11.07 -2.30 1.93
C MET A 678 11.49 -3.57 1.17
N ILE A 679 10.62 -4.58 1.09
CA ILE A 679 10.88 -5.82 0.35
C ILE A 679 11.13 -5.54 -1.14
N LYS A 680 10.30 -4.71 -1.75
CA LYS A 680 10.38 -4.37 -3.17
C LYS A 680 11.63 -3.55 -3.49
N VAL A 681 11.94 -2.54 -2.66
CA VAL A 681 13.16 -1.73 -2.82
C VAL A 681 14.41 -2.59 -2.77
N ALA A 682 14.52 -3.50 -1.79
CA ALA A 682 15.68 -4.39 -1.68
C ALA A 682 15.88 -5.24 -2.96
N ASN A 683 14.78 -5.78 -3.52
CA ASN A 683 14.82 -6.57 -4.75
C ASN A 683 15.16 -5.74 -5.99
N ILE A 684 14.62 -4.52 -6.12
CA ILE A 684 14.92 -3.62 -7.25
C ILE A 684 16.36 -3.14 -7.19
N VAL A 685 16.83 -2.76 -5.99
CA VAL A 685 18.23 -2.35 -5.79
C VAL A 685 19.17 -3.49 -6.19
N ALA A 686 18.86 -4.74 -5.84
CA ALA A 686 19.65 -5.89 -6.24
C ALA A 686 19.75 -6.03 -7.77
N ILE A 687 18.65 -5.81 -8.51
CA ILE A 687 18.68 -5.82 -9.99
C ILE A 687 19.55 -4.67 -10.52
N LEU A 688 19.41 -3.47 -9.97
CA LEU A 688 20.14 -2.29 -10.45
C LEU A 688 21.64 -2.33 -10.18
N ILE A 689 22.09 -3.10 -9.19
CA ILE A 689 23.54 -3.21 -8.88
C ILE A 689 24.23 -4.39 -9.57
N ILE A 690 23.51 -5.22 -10.34
CA ILE A 690 24.12 -6.37 -11.05
C ILE A 690 25.43 -6.02 -11.79
N PRO A 691 25.54 -4.88 -12.50
CA PRO A 691 26.79 -4.54 -13.20
C PRO A 691 28.03 -4.32 -12.31
N ILE A 692 27.84 -4.16 -11.01
CA ILE A 692 28.93 -3.90 -10.06
C ILE A 692 29.10 -4.98 -8.97
N VAL A 693 28.28 -6.04 -8.99
CA VAL A 693 28.42 -7.15 -8.02
C VAL A 693 29.63 -8.01 -8.34
N HIS A 694 30.18 -8.65 -7.34
CA HIS A 694 31.26 -9.62 -7.51
C HIS A 694 30.65 -11.04 -7.62
N PHE A 695 30.99 -11.73 -8.75
CA PHE A 695 30.64 -13.11 -9.04
C PHE A 695 31.59 -14.09 -8.34
#